data_6688b878596dd8d0d6ffdab6c199881d
#
_entry.id   6688b878596dd8d0d6ffdab6c199881d
#
_cell.length_a   1.000
_cell.length_b   1.000
_cell.length_c   1.000
_cell.angle_alpha   90.00
_cell.angle_beta   90.00
_cell.angle_gamma   90.00
#
_symmetry.space_group_name_H-M   'P 1'
#
loop_
_entity.id
_entity.type
_entity.pdbx_description
1 polymer ?
#
loop_
_entity_poly.entity_id
_entity_poly.type
_entity_poly.pdbx_seq_one_letter_code
_entity_poly.pdbx_strand_id
1 'polypeptide(L)'
;MPPKRAASKKAAPATPYIKGCVLAIAGASNNLNQAQIEAIVTAPEFGATIASTVTKKVTHLITNAAEVAKGTTKITKATTLGSVQLVTLDWILDMQQQKKRLDEALYKVGSTVAATTTPVSPISAASPAADPPRRTVTKRKATAVDTDGDDDEKIAVEKKIKTLKEKVAKSTSKVKQPPVDPACSLRNSHKVYIDDDVAWDARLNQTNIGHNNNKFYRIQLLVSPGGQYAVYCHWGRVGAHGQSSIDNCYNLYAGKSLFEKKYKDKTRNNWADRDNFVKVAGKYHLLPPDEGDSDEEDDEEAESKKAKKEKKEPQPIPESKLHPKVQDLVSMIFNTKMMDQQMMELDYDAKKMPLGKLAKATILGGYEVLKKIAEIIDKPRTASITHQLQELSSDFYTVIPHSFGMRVPPVINTAPMVKAKLEMLEALGEIEIAQKLIKDNKKLEEALATNPLDQQYASLKLNKLEPMDKESERFKLIDQFVRNSHGKTHSHYNLIIDEVFDLDREGEQQRFKDAGFDKLHNRRLLWHGSRLTNYVGILSQGLRIAPPEAPVTGYMFDKGAYFADCVSKSANYCFTGPLNNTGLMLLCEVALGDMHELQQSDYNAKINSEKAGKHSTKGCGQSYPKVSGDVIIEDNLLVQAGELETEPVKGIGYRLQYNEYIVYNTSQIKMRYLIKMKFDYGSRRW
;
A
#
# COMPACT_ATOMS: atom_id res chain seq x y z
N MET A 1 -56.88 19.08 -38.14
CA MET A 1 -56.78 18.09 -37.04
C MET A 1 -55.53 17.25 -37.25
N PRO A 2 -54.53 17.27 -36.34
CA PRO A 2 -53.39 16.40 -36.44
C PRO A 2 -53.70 15.02 -35.85
N PRO A 3 -53.01 13.93 -36.27
CA PRO A 3 -53.33 12.58 -35.89
C PRO A 3 -52.84 12.27 -34.45
N LYS A 4 -53.67 11.50 -33.73
CA LYS A 4 -53.42 11.01 -32.35
C LYS A 4 -52.21 10.10 -32.31
N ARG A 5 -51.25 10.47 -31.45
CA ARG A 5 -50.13 9.63 -31.04
C ARG A 5 -50.62 8.35 -30.33
N ALA A 6 -50.21 7.19 -30.83
CA ALA A 6 -50.50 5.92 -30.20
C ALA A 6 -49.72 5.80 -28.86
N ALA A 7 -50.43 5.44 -27.79
CA ALA A 7 -49.83 5.19 -26.48
C ALA A 7 -48.93 3.94 -26.51
N SER A 8 -47.68 4.11 -26.20
CA SER A 8 -46.75 2.98 -26.00
C SER A 8 -47.19 2.11 -24.81
N LYS A 9 -47.43 0.84 -25.02
CA LYS A 9 -47.66 -0.15 -23.95
C LYS A 9 -46.48 -0.16 -23.01
N LYS A 10 -46.68 0.24 -21.75
CA LYS A 10 -45.71 -0.01 -20.67
C LYS A 10 -45.46 -1.51 -20.57
N ALA A 11 -44.22 -1.91 -20.73
CA ALA A 11 -43.79 -3.29 -20.45
C ALA A 11 -44.06 -3.61 -18.96
N ALA A 12 -44.55 -4.82 -18.70
CA ALA A 12 -44.77 -5.30 -17.34
C ALA A 12 -43.44 -5.28 -16.57
N PRO A 13 -43.42 -4.96 -15.26
CA PRO A 13 -42.19 -4.93 -14.46
C PRO A 13 -41.58 -6.35 -14.45
N ALA A 14 -40.30 -6.44 -14.84
CA ALA A 14 -39.55 -7.68 -14.80
C ALA A 14 -39.50 -8.22 -13.36
N THR A 15 -39.71 -9.53 -13.19
CA THR A 15 -39.60 -10.20 -11.88
C THR A 15 -38.15 -10.08 -11.37
N PRO A 16 -37.92 -9.62 -10.13
CA PRO A 16 -36.59 -9.52 -9.57
C PRO A 16 -35.86 -10.86 -9.53
N TYR A 17 -34.54 -10.86 -9.81
CA TYR A 17 -33.72 -12.08 -10.04
C TYR A 17 -33.72 -13.03 -8.83
N ILE A 18 -33.61 -12.48 -7.61
CA ILE A 18 -33.49 -13.25 -6.35
C ILE A 18 -34.46 -12.77 -5.30
N LYS A 19 -35.72 -12.44 -5.71
CA LYS A 19 -36.80 -12.04 -4.79
C LYS A 19 -37.02 -13.08 -3.71
N GLY A 20 -37.05 -12.64 -2.45
CA GLY A 20 -37.26 -13.49 -1.30
C GLY A 20 -35.98 -14.15 -0.75
N CYS A 21 -34.84 -13.99 -1.39
CA CYS A 21 -33.57 -14.43 -0.80
C CYS A 21 -33.12 -13.46 0.32
N VAL A 22 -32.58 -14.04 1.39
CA VAL A 22 -31.92 -13.30 2.47
C VAL A 22 -30.43 -13.61 2.37
N LEU A 23 -29.64 -12.61 2.05
CA LEU A 23 -28.21 -12.76 1.83
C LEU A 23 -27.41 -12.28 3.05
N ALA A 24 -26.29 -12.94 3.34
CA ALA A 24 -25.27 -12.44 4.24
C ALA A 24 -23.93 -12.36 3.49
N ILE A 25 -23.00 -11.53 3.96
CA ILE A 25 -21.70 -11.32 3.31
C ILE A 25 -20.61 -11.67 4.31
N ALA A 26 -19.62 -12.46 3.88
CA ALA A 26 -18.40 -12.77 4.61
C ALA A 26 -17.19 -12.67 3.68
N GLY A 27 -16.39 -11.61 3.87
CA GLY A 27 -15.25 -11.29 3.02
C GLY A 27 -15.64 -10.48 1.77
N ALA A 28 -14.86 -9.44 1.50
CA ALA A 28 -14.96 -8.69 0.26
C ALA A 28 -14.17 -9.41 -0.84
N SER A 29 -14.68 -9.42 -2.06
CA SER A 29 -13.95 -9.90 -3.23
C SER A 29 -14.21 -8.97 -4.43
N ASN A 30 -13.37 -9.05 -5.46
CA ASN A 30 -13.50 -8.32 -6.71
C ASN A 30 -13.57 -6.78 -6.56
N ASN A 31 -12.78 -6.21 -5.63
CA ASN A 31 -12.69 -4.76 -5.40
C ASN A 31 -14.00 -4.05 -4.97
N LEU A 32 -15.05 -4.80 -4.61
CA LEU A 32 -16.28 -4.24 -4.06
C LEU A 32 -16.27 -4.33 -2.54
N ASN A 33 -16.61 -3.25 -1.87
CA ASN A 33 -16.84 -3.25 -0.43
C ASN A 33 -18.25 -3.76 -0.09
N GLN A 34 -18.46 -4.08 1.19
CA GLN A 34 -19.74 -4.63 1.65
C GLN A 34 -20.93 -3.74 1.29
N ALA A 35 -20.82 -2.43 1.46
CA ALA A 35 -21.91 -1.49 1.16
C ALA A 35 -22.27 -1.45 -0.33
N GLN A 36 -21.26 -1.60 -1.21
CA GLN A 36 -21.49 -1.68 -2.66
C GLN A 36 -22.21 -2.98 -3.05
N ILE A 37 -21.83 -4.10 -2.45
CA ILE A 37 -22.50 -5.38 -2.68
C ILE A 37 -23.93 -5.31 -2.15
N GLU A 38 -24.16 -4.74 -0.96
CA GLU A 38 -25.49 -4.53 -0.39
C GLU A 38 -26.36 -3.66 -1.30
N ALA A 39 -25.83 -2.58 -1.85
CA ALA A 39 -26.55 -1.72 -2.79
C ALA A 39 -26.97 -2.46 -4.07
N ILE A 40 -26.12 -3.33 -4.61
CA ILE A 40 -26.44 -4.14 -5.81
C ILE A 40 -27.56 -5.13 -5.49
N VAL A 41 -27.44 -5.92 -4.44
CA VAL A 41 -28.40 -7.02 -4.16
C VAL A 41 -29.75 -6.53 -3.62
N THR A 42 -29.81 -5.32 -3.05
CA THR A 42 -31.07 -4.68 -2.62
C THR A 42 -31.73 -3.86 -3.69
N ALA A 43 -31.08 -3.66 -4.83
CA ALA A 43 -31.67 -2.95 -5.98
C ALA A 43 -32.96 -3.64 -6.47
N PRO A 44 -33.92 -2.87 -7.03
CA PRO A 44 -35.23 -3.40 -7.42
C PRO A 44 -35.18 -4.61 -8.36
N GLU A 45 -34.17 -4.67 -9.22
CA GLU A 45 -33.93 -5.78 -10.16
C GLU A 45 -33.49 -7.09 -9.48
N PHE A 46 -32.86 -7.01 -8.30
CA PHE A 46 -32.46 -8.20 -7.52
C PHE A 46 -33.52 -8.58 -6.51
N GLY A 47 -34.04 -7.64 -5.73
CA GLY A 47 -35.13 -7.84 -4.78
C GLY A 47 -34.80 -8.70 -3.58
N ALA A 48 -33.52 -8.81 -3.18
CA ALA A 48 -33.08 -9.52 -2.01
C ALA A 48 -33.04 -8.62 -0.77
N THR A 49 -32.91 -9.24 0.42
CA THR A 49 -32.66 -8.55 1.69
C THR A 49 -31.31 -8.97 2.27
N ILE A 50 -30.64 -8.06 3.00
CA ILE A 50 -29.36 -8.32 3.64
C ILE A 50 -29.55 -8.57 5.12
N ALA A 51 -28.80 -9.57 5.63
CA ALA A 51 -28.67 -9.87 7.05
C ALA A 51 -27.24 -9.63 7.50
N SER A 52 -27.03 -8.88 8.57
CA SER A 52 -25.71 -8.61 9.16
C SER A 52 -25.09 -9.87 9.78
N THR A 53 -25.91 -10.81 10.24
CA THR A 53 -25.49 -12.06 10.87
C THR A 53 -26.16 -13.27 10.22
N VAL A 54 -25.46 -14.42 10.22
CA VAL A 54 -26.03 -15.68 9.70
C VAL A 54 -27.00 -16.27 10.70
N THR A 55 -28.25 -16.42 10.29
CA THR A 55 -29.36 -17.03 11.05
C THR A 55 -30.11 -18.04 10.18
N LYS A 56 -31.05 -18.78 10.73
CA LYS A 56 -31.90 -19.73 9.98
C LYS A 56 -32.72 -19.09 8.84
N LYS A 57 -32.84 -17.78 8.82
CA LYS A 57 -33.52 -17.00 7.74
C LYS A 57 -32.59 -16.71 6.55
N VAL A 58 -31.27 -16.80 6.71
CA VAL A 58 -30.31 -16.55 5.64
C VAL A 58 -30.34 -17.73 4.67
N THR A 59 -30.51 -17.41 3.39
CA THR A 59 -30.55 -18.40 2.30
C THR A 59 -29.18 -18.59 1.65
N HIS A 60 -28.42 -17.50 1.48
CA HIS A 60 -27.12 -17.53 0.83
C HIS A 60 -26.10 -16.69 1.61
N LEU A 61 -24.85 -17.17 1.62
CA LEU A 61 -23.70 -16.44 2.13
C LEU A 61 -22.75 -16.15 0.97
N ILE A 62 -22.63 -14.88 0.62
CA ILE A 62 -21.64 -14.41 -0.38
C ILE A 62 -20.27 -14.45 0.29
N THR A 63 -19.33 -15.25 -0.25
CA THR A 63 -18.02 -15.45 0.35
C THR A 63 -17.00 -15.90 -0.73
N ASN A 64 -15.76 -16.16 -0.33
CA ASN A 64 -14.71 -16.69 -1.18
C ASN A 64 -13.95 -17.85 -0.50
N ALA A 65 -13.12 -18.56 -1.27
CA ALA A 65 -12.38 -19.71 -0.76
C ALA A 65 -11.44 -19.37 0.40
N ALA A 66 -10.85 -18.16 0.39
CA ALA A 66 -9.96 -17.71 1.45
C ALA A 66 -10.70 -17.49 2.78
N GLU A 67 -11.92 -16.94 2.74
CA GLU A 67 -12.76 -16.76 3.93
C GLU A 67 -13.28 -18.10 4.47
N VAL A 68 -13.62 -19.04 3.57
CA VAL A 68 -14.01 -20.40 3.97
C VAL A 68 -12.85 -21.10 4.67
N ALA A 69 -11.63 -20.98 4.15
CA ALA A 69 -10.43 -21.55 4.76
C ALA A 69 -10.10 -20.94 6.15
N LYS A 70 -10.44 -19.65 6.37
CA LYS A 70 -10.28 -19.00 7.68
C LYS A 70 -11.29 -19.46 8.73
N GLY A 71 -12.41 -20.08 8.34
CA GLY A 71 -13.44 -20.56 9.26
C GLY A 71 -14.06 -19.47 10.11
N THR A 72 -14.32 -18.27 9.54
CA THR A 72 -14.89 -17.15 10.30
C THR A 72 -16.24 -17.50 10.91
N THR A 73 -16.67 -16.76 11.94
CA THR A 73 -17.94 -17.03 12.67
C THR A 73 -19.15 -17.13 11.73
N LYS A 74 -19.20 -16.33 10.64
CA LYS A 74 -20.29 -16.40 9.66
C LYS A 74 -20.21 -17.70 8.84
N ILE A 75 -19.01 -18.13 8.45
CA ILE A 75 -18.77 -19.39 7.73
C ILE A 75 -19.17 -20.58 8.60
N THR A 76 -18.64 -20.66 9.82
CA THR A 76 -18.94 -21.74 10.76
C THR A 76 -20.45 -21.87 11.01
N LYS A 77 -21.14 -20.74 11.23
CA LYS A 77 -22.60 -20.75 11.41
C LYS A 77 -23.36 -21.20 10.17
N ALA A 78 -22.93 -20.77 8.97
CA ALA A 78 -23.57 -21.19 7.71
C ALA A 78 -23.39 -22.69 7.48
N THR A 79 -22.21 -23.23 7.72
CA THR A 79 -21.90 -24.66 7.60
C THR A 79 -22.67 -25.48 8.62
N THR A 80 -22.73 -25.02 9.87
CA THR A 80 -23.51 -25.71 10.94
C THR A 80 -25.01 -25.75 10.64
N LEU A 81 -25.57 -24.71 10.03
CA LEU A 81 -26.99 -24.67 9.66
C LEU A 81 -27.32 -25.58 8.46
N GLY A 82 -26.34 -25.85 7.58
CA GLY A 82 -26.51 -26.75 6.42
C GLY A 82 -27.47 -26.28 5.33
N SER A 83 -28.35 -25.34 5.64
CA SER A 83 -29.35 -24.77 4.72
C SER A 83 -28.89 -23.55 3.96
N VAL A 84 -27.74 -22.96 4.34
CA VAL A 84 -27.20 -21.72 3.74
C VAL A 84 -26.27 -22.09 2.60
N GLN A 85 -26.55 -21.61 1.38
CA GLN A 85 -25.68 -21.83 0.21
C GLN A 85 -24.48 -20.85 0.27
N LEU A 86 -23.26 -21.38 0.15
CA LEU A 86 -22.04 -20.57 0.06
C LEU A 86 -21.73 -20.30 -1.41
N VAL A 87 -21.85 -19.05 -1.86
CA VAL A 87 -21.67 -18.65 -3.26
C VAL A 87 -20.63 -17.55 -3.39
N THR A 88 -19.95 -17.49 -4.54
CA THR A 88 -19.00 -16.41 -4.86
C THR A 88 -19.76 -15.13 -5.25
N LEU A 89 -19.09 -13.99 -5.17
CA LEU A 89 -19.66 -12.70 -5.59
C LEU A 89 -19.97 -12.67 -7.09
N ASP A 90 -19.28 -13.47 -7.89
CA ASP A 90 -19.48 -13.56 -9.33
C ASP A 90 -20.91 -13.95 -9.69
N TRP A 91 -21.59 -14.73 -8.83
CA TRP A 91 -23.02 -15.04 -9.00
C TRP A 91 -23.89 -13.79 -9.13
N ILE A 92 -23.63 -12.77 -8.31
CA ILE A 92 -24.36 -11.50 -8.32
C ILE A 92 -23.95 -10.66 -9.53
N LEU A 93 -22.65 -10.59 -9.82
CA LEU A 93 -22.12 -9.77 -10.90
C LEU A 93 -22.55 -10.29 -12.28
N ASP A 94 -22.53 -11.58 -12.49
CA ASP A 94 -22.96 -12.22 -13.73
C ASP A 94 -24.48 -12.11 -13.93
N MET A 95 -25.30 -12.20 -12.85
CA MET A 95 -26.73 -11.89 -12.95
C MET A 95 -27.00 -10.44 -13.36
N GLN A 96 -26.20 -9.49 -12.86
CA GLN A 96 -26.30 -8.09 -13.24
C GLN A 96 -25.96 -7.88 -14.71
N GLN A 97 -24.91 -8.55 -15.20
CA GLN A 97 -24.45 -8.46 -16.58
C GLN A 97 -25.44 -9.12 -17.54
N GLN A 98 -25.89 -10.36 -17.22
CA GLN A 98 -26.78 -11.15 -18.08
C GLN A 98 -28.26 -10.78 -17.95
N LYS A 99 -28.63 -9.95 -16.99
CA LYS A 99 -29.99 -9.49 -16.70
C LYS A 99 -31.02 -10.61 -16.54
N LYS A 100 -30.58 -11.73 -15.93
CA LYS A 100 -31.42 -12.91 -15.64
C LYS A 100 -30.92 -13.62 -14.38
N ARG A 101 -31.81 -14.42 -13.76
CA ARG A 101 -31.41 -15.31 -12.67
C ARG A 101 -30.49 -16.41 -13.21
N LEU A 102 -29.39 -16.67 -12.47
CA LEU A 102 -28.42 -17.72 -12.76
C LEU A 102 -28.49 -18.80 -11.68
N ASP A 103 -28.15 -20.04 -12.05
CA ASP A 103 -28.12 -21.17 -11.15
C ASP A 103 -26.95 -21.02 -10.17
N GLU A 104 -27.28 -20.98 -8.87
CA GLU A 104 -26.29 -20.85 -7.78
C GLU A 104 -25.34 -22.06 -7.68
N ALA A 105 -25.71 -23.21 -8.23
CA ALA A 105 -24.86 -24.41 -8.22
C ALA A 105 -23.52 -24.20 -8.94
N LEU A 106 -23.52 -23.36 -9.96
CA LEU A 106 -22.32 -23.00 -10.76
C LEU A 106 -21.35 -22.08 -10.01
N TYR A 107 -21.81 -21.41 -8.97
CA TYR A 107 -21.08 -20.40 -8.22
C TYR A 107 -20.77 -20.80 -6.78
N LYS A 108 -20.92 -22.12 -6.45
CA LYS A 108 -20.57 -22.62 -5.12
C LYS A 108 -19.07 -22.45 -4.86
N VAL A 109 -18.73 -22.01 -3.65
CA VAL A 109 -17.33 -21.86 -3.25
C VAL A 109 -16.67 -23.25 -3.22
N GLY A 110 -15.62 -23.43 -4.05
CA GLY A 110 -14.91 -24.71 -4.22
C GLY A 110 -15.23 -25.46 -5.51
N SER A 111 -16.16 -24.99 -6.35
CA SER A 111 -16.36 -25.51 -7.70
C SER A 111 -15.40 -24.84 -8.67
N THR A 112 -14.49 -25.59 -9.27
CA THR A 112 -13.64 -25.13 -10.35
C THR A 112 -14.45 -25.08 -11.63
N VAL A 113 -14.97 -23.91 -11.99
CA VAL A 113 -15.49 -23.67 -13.34
C VAL A 113 -14.58 -22.62 -13.98
N ALA A 114 -13.85 -23.06 -14.98
CA ALA A 114 -13.03 -22.20 -15.82
C ALA A 114 -13.93 -21.19 -16.56
N ALA A 115 -13.55 -19.94 -16.53
CA ALA A 115 -14.18 -18.87 -17.30
C ALA A 115 -13.93 -19.13 -18.79
N THR A 116 -14.99 -19.47 -19.53
CA THR A 116 -15.00 -19.55 -20.99
C THR A 116 -15.75 -18.35 -21.55
N THR A 117 -15.00 -17.41 -22.09
CA THR A 117 -15.53 -16.47 -23.08
C THR A 117 -15.14 -16.98 -24.47
N THR A 118 -16.11 -17.37 -25.26
CA THR A 118 -15.95 -17.59 -26.70
C THR A 118 -17.01 -16.86 -27.50
N PRO A 119 -16.67 -16.27 -28.62
CA PRO A 119 -17.66 -15.95 -29.65
C PRO A 119 -17.82 -17.11 -30.66
N VAL A 120 -19.05 -17.32 -31.04
CA VAL A 120 -19.59 -18.39 -31.90
C VAL A 120 -19.25 -18.12 -33.35
N SER A 121 -18.90 -19.17 -34.12
CA SER A 121 -19.59 -19.55 -35.39
C SER A 121 -19.05 -20.86 -35.98
N PRO A 122 -19.79 -21.54 -36.91
CA PRO A 122 -20.14 -22.94 -36.69
C PRO A 122 -19.69 -23.94 -37.80
N ILE A 123 -20.02 -25.26 -37.56
CA ILE A 123 -20.15 -26.41 -38.52
C ILE A 123 -18.85 -27.15 -38.84
N SER A 124 -18.65 -28.47 -38.75
CA SER A 124 -19.46 -29.65 -38.98
C SER A 124 -18.73 -30.93 -38.57
N ALA A 125 -19.53 -31.87 -38.08
CA ALA A 125 -19.43 -33.34 -37.99
C ALA A 125 -18.17 -34.14 -38.37
N ALA A 126 -17.71 -35.04 -37.51
CA ALA A 126 -17.75 -36.52 -37.63
C ALA A 126 -16.85 -37.21 -36.58
N SER A 127 -17.43 -38.12 -35.82
CA SER A 127 -16.75 -39.17 -35.04
C SER A 127 -16.56 -40.43 -35.94
N PRO A 128 -15.93 -41.56 -35.52
CA PRO A 128 -15.42 -41.97 -34.22
C PRO A 128 -14.12 -42.83 -34.20
N ALA A 129 -13.71 -43.22 -33.02
CA ALA A 129 -13.07 -44.48 -32.59
C ALA A 129 -11.55 -44.56 -32.47
N ALA A 130 -11.06 -44.85 -31.30
CA ALA A 130 -10.54 -46.09 -30.71
C ALA A 130 -9.32 -45.87 -29.80
N ASP A 131 -9.45 -46.30 -28.58
CA ASP A 131 -8.43 -46.72 -27.60
C ASP A 131 -7.87 -48.11 -28.00
N PRO A 132 -6.81 -48.69 -27.47
CA PRO A 132 -5.81 -48.39 -26.39
C PRO A 132 -4.35 -48.78 -26.85
N PRO A 133 -3.35 -49.15 -26.09
CA PRO A 133 -3.24 -49.54 -24.66
C PRO A 133 -2.01 -49.00 -23.88
N ARG A 134 -2.15 -49.09 -22.59
CA ARG A 134 -1.17 -49.07 -21.50
C ARG A 134 0.13 -49.86 -21.74
N ARG A 135 1.31 -49.26 -21.51
CA ARG A 135 2.56 -49.98 -21.29
C ARG A 135 3.28 -49.44 -20.04
N THR A 136 3.35 -50.30 -19.06
CA THR A 136 4.27 -50.32 -17.92
C THR A 136 5.72 -50.37 -18.35
N VAL A 137 6.57 -49.51 -17.76
CA VAL A 137 8.02 -49.69 -17.84
C VAL A 137 8.61 -49.58 -16.42
N THR A 138 9.29 -50.65 -16.13
CA THR A 138 10.03 -51.05 -14.93
C THR A 138 11.13 -50.08 -14.54
N LYS A 139 11.32 -49.97 -13.21
CA LYS A 139 12.47 -49.40 -12.52
C LYS A 139 13.81 -50.01 -13.05
N ARG A 140 14.74 -49.13 -13.36
CA ARG A 140 16.17 -49.45 -13.32
C ARG A 140 16.88 -48.56 -12.33
N LYS A 141 17.49 -49.22 -11.38
CA LYS A 141 18.39 -48.75 -10.32
C LYS A 141 19.67 -48.25 -11.00
N ALA A 142 20.05 -46.99 -10.77
CA ALA A 142 21.39 -46.51 -11.08
C ALA A 142 22.00 -46.00 -9.77
N THR A 143 23.22 -46.45 -9.60
CA THR A 143 24.12 -46.31 -8.45
C THR A 143 24.46 -44.88 -8.11
N ALA A 144 24.58 -44.64 -6.79
CA ALA A 144 25.01 -43.42 -6.16
C ALA A 144 26.40 -42.97 -6.64
N VAL A 145 26.54 -41.68 -6.84
CA VAL A 145 27.79 -40.94 -6.69
C VAL A 145 27.51 -39.87 -5.63
N ASP A 146 28.28 -39.97 -4.55
CA ASP A 146 28.30 -38.99 -3.45
C ASP A 146 28.72 -37.62 -3.99
N THR A 147 27.87 -36.60 -3.81
CA THR A 147 28.29 -35.21 -3.71
C THR A 147 27.29 -34.45 -2.81
N ASP A 148 27.85 -33.90 -1.78
CA ASP A 148 27.50 -32.72 -1.03
C ASP A 148 26.37 -32.74 0.01
N GLY A 149 26.81 -32.73 1.26
CA GLY A 149 26.04 -32.45 2.48
C GLY A 149 25.55 -30.99 2.65
N ASP A 150 25.61 -30.16 1.58
CA ASP A 150 25.23 -28.72 1.64
C ASP A 150 23.75 -28.49 1.30
N ASP A 151 23.13 -29.37 0.56
CA ASP A 151 21.71 -29.22 0.14
C ASP A 151 20.71 -29.68 1.21
N ASP A 152 21.06 -30.68 2.03
CA ASP A 152 20.20 -31.13 3.12
C ASP A 152 20.11 -30.09 4.26
N GLU A 153 21.17 -29.32 4.50
CA GLU A 153 21.19 -28.24 5.49
C GLU A 153 20.39 -27.06 5.03
N LYS A 154 20.43 -26.69 3.73
CA LYS A 154 19.59 -25.67 3.10
C LYS A 154 18.10 -26.03 3.18
N ILE A 155 17.72 -27.27 2.85
CA ILE A 155 16.34 -27.75 2.93
C ILE A 155 15.84 -27.78 4.38
N ALA A 156 16.71 -28.12 5.36
CA ALA A 156 16.36 -28.09 6.78
C ALA A 156 16.16 -26.66 7.30
N VAL A 157 16.96 -25.69 6.84
CA VAL A 157 16.84 -24.28 7.18
C VAL A 157 15.58 -23.67 6.55
N GLU A 158 15.30 -23.95 5.28
CA GLU A 158 14.07 -23.49 4.62
C GLU A 158 12.79 -24.03 5.27
N LYS A 159 12.80 -25.31 5.69
CA LYS A 159 11.68 -25.90 6.46
C LYS A 159 11.53 -25.22 7.82
N LYS A 160 12.63 -24.92 8.53
CA LYS A 160 12.58 -24.16 9.79
C LYS A 160 12.05 -22.75 9.59
N ILE A 161 12.49 -22.04 8.56
CA ILE A 161 12.01 -20.69 8.19
C ILE A 161 10.53 -20.74 7.88
N LYS A 162 10.05 -21.71 7.09
CA LYS A 162 8.64 -21.87 6.75
C LYS A 162 7.79 -22.16 7.99
N THR A 163 8.24 -23.04 8.86
CA THR A 163 7.53 -23.37 10.12
C THR A 163 7.51 -22.20 11.09
N LEU A 164 8.58 -21.40 11.15
CA LEU A 164 8.65 -20.18 11.96
C LEU A 164 7.76 -19.08 11.38
N LYS A 165 7.78 -18.88 10.05
CA LYS A 165 6.84 -17.95 9.38
C LYS A 165 5.37 -18.32 9.62
N GLU A 166 5.05 -19.62 9.60
CA GLU A 166 3.70 -20.12 9.94
C GLU A 166 3.37 -19.94 11.42
N LYS A 167 4.32 -20.10 12.35
CA LYS A 167 4.15 -19.83 13.78
C LYS A 167 3.98 -18.33 14.05
N VAL A 168 4.78 -17.46 13.41
CA VAL A 168 4.65 -16.01 13.49
C VAL A 168 3.30 -15.57 12.93
N ALA A 169 2.86 -16.11 11.77
CA ALA A 169 1.56 -15.83 11.20
C ALA A 169 0.39 -16.29 12.10
N LYS A 170 0.54 -17.42 12.81
CA LYS A 170 -0.46 -17.92 13.79
C LYS A 170 -0.46 -17.12 15.10
N SER A 171 0.66 -16.49 15.48
CA SER A 171 0.73 -15.66 16.69
C SER A 171 0.08 -14.28 16.50
N THR A 172 -0.18 -13.86 15.26
CA THR A 172 -0.83 -12.57 14.94
C THR A 172 -2.34 -12.56 15.18
N SER A 173 -2.95 -13.68 15.58
CA SER A 173 -4.40 -13.77 15.84
C SER A 173 -4.83 -13.40 17.27
N LYS A 174 -3.91 -13.15 18.20
CA LYS A 174 -4.22 -12.64 19.54
C LYS A 174 -4.00 -11.14 19.60
N VAL A 175 -4.95 -10.40 20.18
CA VAL A 175 -4.77 -8.97 20.45
C VAL A 175 -3.50 -8.78 21.27
N LYS A 176 -2.56 -8.04 20.70
CA LYS A 176 -1.29 -7.74 21.35
C LYS A 176 -1.51 -6.74 22.48
N GLN A 177 -0.76 -6.89 23.57
CA GLN A 177 -0.78 -6.00 24.71
C GLN A 177 -0.31 -4.60 24.30
N PRO A 178 -1.18 -3.55 24.29
CA PRO A 178 -0.70 -2.19 24.01
C PRO A 178 0.21 -1.71 25.14
N PRO A 179 1.22 -0.91 24.83
CA PRO A 179 2.06 -0.30 25.86
C PRO A 179 1.26 0.72 26.66
N VAL A 180 1.56 0.82 27.97
CA VAL A 180 1.11 1.92 28.78
C VAL A 180 1.81 3.19 28.30
N ASP A 181 1.08 4.32 28.31
CA ASP A 181 1.61 5.61 27.86
C ASP A 181 2.94 5.94 28.57
N PRO A 182 4.00 6.35 27.85
CA PRO A 182 5.30 6.67 28.46
C PRO A 182 5.25 7.75 29.54
N ALA A 183 4.29 8.68 29.47
CA ALA A 183 4.08 9.72 30.48
C ALA A 183 3.32 9.23 31.72
N CYS A 184 2.87 7.96 31.74
CA CYS A 184 2.14 7.41 32.88
C CYS A 184 3.10 6.93 33.98
N SER A 185 2.95 7.43 35.20
CA SER A 185 3.75 6.98 36.35
C SER A 185 3.53 5.50 36.74
N LEU A 186 2.39 4.90 36.28
CA LEU A 186 2.06 3.49 36.54
C LEU A 186 2.62 2.54 35.46
N ARG A 187 3.38 3.02 34.47
CA ARG A 187 3.82 2.22 33.30
C ARG A 187 4.61 0.96 33.71
N ASN A 188 5.39 1.02 34.76
CA ASN A 188 6.23 -0.10 35.24
C ASN A 188 5.48 -1.11 36.13
N SER A 189 4.30 -0.75 36.64
CA SER A 189 3.53 -1.56 37.59
C SER A 189 2.17 -2.04 37.07
N HIS A 190 1.68 -1.46 35.97
CA HIS A 190 0.38 -1.77 35.39
C HIS A 190 0.51 -2.13 33.89
N LYS A 191 -0.51 -2.82 33.37
CA LYS A 191 -0.69 -3.10 31.95
C LYS A 191 -2.02 -2.55 31.49
N VAL A 192 -2.18 -2.30 30.18
CA VAL A 192 -3.48 -1.97 29.59
C VAL A 192 -4.40 -3.18 29.73
N TYR A 193 -5.62 -2.98 30.20
CA TYR A 193 -6.61 -4.05 30.35
C TYR A 193 -7.10 -4.51 28.97
N ILE A 194 -7.17 -5.83 28.79
CA ILE A 194 -7.69 -6.48 27.56
C ILE A 194 -8.87 -7.35 27.97
N ASP A 195 -9.96 -7.29 27.21
CA ASP A 195 -11.20 -8.03 27.42
C ASP A 195 -11.73 -8.53 26.07
N ASP A 196 -12.00 -9.84 25.96
CA ASP A 196 -12.51 -10.47 24.75
C ASP A 196 -11.78 -10.00 23.46
N ASP A 197 -10.47 -10.02 23.49
CA ASP A 197 -9.60 -9.53 22.40
C ASP A 197 -9.73 -8.03 22.08
N VAL A 198 -10.21 -7.21 23.03
CA VAL A 198 -10.26 -5.75 22.93
C VAL A 198 -9.35 -5.10 23.96
N ALA A 199 -8.38 -4.36 23.50
CA ALA A 199 -7.58 -3.52 24.39
C ALA A 199 -8.33 -2.23 24.75
N TRP A 200 -8.43 -1.90 26.04
CA TRP A 200 -9.08 -0.69 26.53
C TRP A 200 -8.09 0.50 26.45
N ASP A 201 -7.71 0.85 25.22
CA ASP A 201 -6.81 1.96 24.86
C ASP A 201 -7.45 2.79 23.73
N ALA A 202 -7.93 3.98 24.01
CA ALA A 202 -8.52 4.89 23.05
C ALA A 202 -7.57 6.05 22.76
N ARG A 203 -7.18 6.21 21.50
CA ARG A 203 -6.38 7.32 20.99
C ARG A 203 -7.28 8.23 20.18
N LEU A 204 -7.37 9.47 20.61
CA LEU A 204 -8.28 10.44 20.05
C LEU A 204 -7.50 11.66 19.55
N ASN A 205 -7.88 12.17 18.39
CA ASN A 205 -7.29 13.37 17.81
C ASN A 205 -8.37 14.36 17.36
N GLN A 206 -8.06 15.65 17.42
CA GLN A 206 -8.94 16.72 16.96
C GLN A 206 -8.13 17.90 16.45
N THR A 207 -8.36 18.27 15.21
CA THR A 207 -7.86 19.54 14.65
C THR A 207 -9.04 20.42 14.28
N ASN A 208 -8.95 21.71 14.61
CA ASN A 208 -9.87 22.75 14.15
C ASN A 208 -9.07 24.02 13.87
N ILE A 209 -8.90 24.33 12.58
CA ILE A 209 -8.09 25.45 12.12
C ILE A 209 -8.66 26.79 12.60
N GLY A 210 -9.99 26.95 12.53
CA GLY A 210 -10.67 28.19 12.91
C GLY A 210 -10.47 28.59 14.37
N HIS A 211 -10.18 27.63 15.23
CA HIS A 211 -9.91 27.84 16.67
C HIS A 211 -8.46 27.59 17.04
N ASN A 212 -7.55 27.39 16.07
CA ASN A 212 -6.18 26.98 16.30
C ASN A 212 -6.04 25.77 17.25
N ASN A 213 -6.99 24.82 17.17
CA ASN A 213 -6.94 23.58 17.91
C ASN A 213 -6.21 22.51 17.10
N ASN A 214 -5.27 21.82 17.73
CA ASN A 214 -4.59 20.63 17.23
C ASN A 214 -4.24 19.80 18.46
N LYS A 215 -5.15 18.90 18.88
CA LYS A 215 -5.17 18.29 20.20
C LYS A 215 -5.25 16.78 20.11
N PHE A 216 -4.53 16.10 21.00
CA PHE A 216 -4.70 14.68 21.25
C PHE A 216 -5.35 14.43 22.60
N TYR A 217 -5.98 13.27 22.76
CA TYR A 217 -6.49 12.76 24.02
C TYR A 217 -6.37 11.22 24.03
N ARG A 218 -5.67 10.65 25.00
CA ARG A 218 -5.53 9.20 25.18
C ARG A 218 -6.26 8.77 26.44
N ILE A 219 -6.95 7.65 26.40
CA ILE A 219 -7.62 7.02 27.55
C ILE A 219 -7.16 5.58 27.63
N GLN A 220 -6.65 5.15 28.78
CA GLN A 220 -6.27 3.76 29.02
C GLN A 220 -6.89 3.24 30.30
N LEU A 221 -7.51 2.07 30.26
CA LEU A 221 -7.87 1.31 31.45
C LEU A 221 -6.69 0.40 31.80
N LEU A 222 -6.11 0.62 32.96
CA LEU A 222 -4.91 -0.07 33.44
C LEU A 222 -5.26 -1.07 34.52
N VAL A 223 -4.51 -2.19 34.59
CA VAL A 223 -4.62 -3.22 35.62
C VAL A 223 -3.24 -3.59 36.18
N SER A 224 -3.10 -3.65 37.49
CA SER A 224 -1.88 -4.15 38.14
C SER A 224 -1.90 -5.70 38.23
N PRO A 225 -0.73 -6.36 38.47
CA PRO A 225 -0.69 -7.79 38.78
C PRO A 225 -1.54 -8.19 39.99
N GLY A 226 -1.74 -7.28 40.93
CA GLY A 226 -2.59 -7.48 42.13
C GLY A 226 -4.07 -7.20 41.93
N GLY A 227 -4.53 -6.97 40.65
CA GLY A 227 -5.95 -6.74 40.34
C GLY A 227 -6.47 -5.35 40.69
N GLN A 228 -5.61 -4.36 40.88
CA GLN A 228 -6.00 -2.96 41.06
C GLN A 228 -6.23 -2.31 39.70
N TYR A 229 -7.26 -1.49 39.57
CA TYR A 229 -7.62 -0.83 38.31
C TYR A 229 -7.47 0.68 38.41
N ALA A 230 -7.04 1.30 37.31
CA ALA A 230 -6.96 2.75 37.16
C ALA A 230 -7.31 3.18 35.74
N VAL A 231 -7.98 4.32 35.60
CA VAL A 231 -8.17 4.96 34.29
C VAL A 231 -7.16 6.09 34.16
N TYR A 232 -6.26 5.94 33.22
CA TYR A 232 -5.27 6.96 32.87
C TYR A 232 -5.76 7.79 31.68
N CYS A 233 -5.60 9.09 31.76
CA CYS A 233 -5.85 10.02 30.67
C CYS A 233 -4.64 10.89 30.42
N HIS A 234 -4.30 11.11 29.14
CA HIS A 234 -3.24 11.99 28.68
C HIS A 234 -3.75 12.87 27.55
N TRP A 235 -3.59 14.19 27.66
CA TRP A 235 -4.12 15.11 26.66
C TRP A 235 -3.25 16.35 26.51
N GLY A 236 -3.29 16.95 25.34
CA GLY A 236 -2.52 18.16 25.06
C GLY A 236 -2.61 18.58 23.61
N ARG A 237 -1.76 19.52 23.23
CA ARG A 237 -1.54 19.89 21.84
C ARG A 237 -0.65 18.84 21.18
N VAL A 238 -0.97 18.44 19.94
CA VAL A 238 -0.14 17.50 19.16
C VAL A 238 1.28 18.07 19.07
N GLY A 239 2.28 17.23 19.39
CA GLY A 239 3.66 17.65 19.45
C GLY A 239 4.11 18.32 20.76
N ALA A 240 3.24 18.51 21.79
CA ALA A 240 3.60 18.96 23.12
C ALA A 240 3.54 17.83 24.15
N HIS A 241 4.20 18.03 25.30
CA HIS A 241 4.23 17.01 26.37
C HIS A 241 2.82 16.71 26.93
N GLY A 242 1.94 17.71 26.99
CA GLY A 242 0.57 17.53 27.49
C GLY A 242 0.44 17.49 29.01
N GLN A 243 -0.75 17.08 29.44
CA GLN A 243 -1.15 16.91 30.84
C GLN A 243 -1.73 15.51 31.02
N SER A 244 -1.65 14.95 32.23
CA SER A 244 -2.19 13.62 32.51
C SER A 244 -2.97 13.56 33.80
N SER A 245 -3.85 12.57 33.96
CA SER A 245 -4.52 12.23 35.20
C SER A 245 -4.62 10.73 35.39
N ILE A 246 -4.62 10.26 36.63
CA ILE A 246 -4.85 8.89 37.02
C ILE A 246 -6.04 8.89 37.99
N ASP A 247 -7.08 8.13 37.63
CA ASP A 247 -8.24 7.93 38.49
C ASP A 247 -8.26 6.46 38.93
N ASN A 248 -7.96 6.18 40.20
CA ASN A 248 -8.00 4.82 40.78
C ASN A 248 -9.44 4.32 40.86
N CYS A 249 -9.68 3.06 40.50
CA CYS A 249 -10.99 2.45 40.48
C CYS A 249 -11.04 1.26 41.45
N TYR A 250 -12.10 1.17 42.22
CA TYR A 250 -12.26 0.15 43.28
C TYR A 250 -12.51 -1.26 42.69
N ASN A 251 -12.97 -1.39 41.43
CA ASN A 251 -13.09 -2.65 40.73
C ASN A 251 -13.11 -2.44 39.20
N LEU A 252 -13.13 -3.54 38.43
CA LEU A 252 -13.15 -3.53 36.97
C LEU A 252 -14.37 -2.81 36.39
N TYR A 253 -15.57 -3.03 36.98
CA TYR A 253 -16.80 -2.39 36.50
C TYR A 253 -16.71 -0.85 36.58
N ALA A 254 -16.23 -0.33 37.70
CA ALA A 254 -16.02 1.11 37.87
C ALA A 254 -14.98 1.65 36.86
N GLY A 255 -13.91 0.87 36.60
CA GLY A 255 -12.90 1.22 35.61
C GLY A 255 -13.47 1.30 34.20
N LYS A 256 -14.21 0.30 33.77
CA LYS A 256 -14.88 0.26 32.47
C LYS A 256 -15.88 1.42 32.32
N SER A 257 -16.76 1.62 33.31
CA SER A 257 -17.75 2.69 33.30
C SER A 257 -17.12 4.08 33.22
N LEU A 258 -16.02 4.32 33.93
CA LEU A 258 -15.30 5.60 33.88
C LEU A 258 -14.61 5.81 32.51
N PHE A 259 -13.98 4.79 31.95
CA PHE A 259 -13.37 4.82 30.62
C PHE A 259 -14.42 5.15 29.55
N GLU A 260 -15.55 4.42 29.54
CA GLU A 260 -16.66 4.64 28.59
C GLU A 260 -17.25 6.05 28.72
N LYS A 261 -17.44 6.54 29.95
CA LYS A 261 -17.91 7.92 30.19
C LYS A 261 -16.96 8.93 29.59
N LYS A 262 -15.65 8.82 29.89
CA LYS A 262 -14.63 9.75 29.34
C LYS A 262 -14.58 9.67 27.82
N TYR A 263 -14.64 8.46 27.23
CA TYR A 263 -14.67 8.26 25.79
C TYR A 263 -15.90 8.91 25.14
N LYS A 264 -17.10 8.67 25.70
CA LYS A 264 -18.36 9.24 25.20
C LYS A 264 -18.38 10.76 25.31
N ASP A 265 -17.86 11.34 26.40
CA ASP A 265 -17.75 12.80 26.59
C ASP A 265 -16.89 13.46 25.52
N LYS A 266 -15.80 12.80 25.10
CA LYS A 266 -14.85 13.30 24.09
C LYS A 266 -15.34 13.08 22.67
N THR A 267 -16.00 11.95 22.36
CA THR A 267 -16.31 11.53 20.99
C THR A 267 -17.80 11.62 20.64
N ARG A 268 -18.70 11.57 21.63
CA ARG A 268 -20.15 11.32 21.48
C ARG A 268 -20.49 9.94 20.92
N ASN A 269 -19.55 9.01 20.88
CA ASN A 269 -19.76 7.61 20.53
C ASN A 269 -19.69 6.74 21.79
N ASN A 270 -20.35 5.55 21.78
CA ASN A 270 -20.15 4.57 22.83
C ASN A 270 -18.90 3.73 22.49
N TRP A 271 -18.18 3.24 23.49
CA TRP A 271 -17.01 2.39 23.28
C TRP A 271 -17.34 1.05 22.59
N ALA A 272 -18.53 0.52 22.87
CA ALA A 272 -19.03 -0.68 22.22
C ALA A 272 -19.20 -0.52 20.69
N ASP A 273 -19.46 0.70 20.21
CA ASP A 273 -19.69 1.02 18.80
C ASP A 273 -18.41 1.52 18.09
N ARG A 274 -17.23 1.37 18.71
CA ARG A 274 -15.95 1.91 18.19
C ARG A 274 -15.60 1.46 16.78
N ASP A 275 -16.01 0.23 16.38
CA ASP A 275 -15.74 -0.31 15.06
C ASP A 275 -16.64 0.34 13.98
N ASN A 276 -17.74 0.98 14.40
CA ASN A 276 -18.65 1.77 13.57
C ASN A 276 -18.64 3.23 14.01
N PHE A 277 -17.45 3.77 14.26
CA PHE A 277 -17.26 5.12 14.77
C PHE A 277 -17.85 6.17 13.84
N VAL A 278 -18.70 7.06 14.39
CA VAL A 278 -19.29 8.17 13.66
C VAL A 278 -18.63 9.48 14.10
N LYS A 279 -18.03 10.19 13.16
CA LYS A 279 -17.42 11.49 13.42
C LYS A 279 -18.50 12.52 13.79
N VAL A 280 -18.31 13.22 14.91
CA VAL A 280 -19.18 14.31 15.37
C VAL A 280 -18.42 15.63 15.32
N ALA A 281 -19.02 16.65 14.71
CA ALA A 281 -18.43 17.99 14.61
C ALA A 281 -18.03 18.55 15.99
N GLY A 282 -16.85 19.13 16.08
CA GLY A 282 -16.34 19.69 17.34
C GLY A 282 -15.92 18.66 18.40
N LYS A 283 -15.93 17.35 18.07
CA LYS A 283 -15.49 16.26 18.96
C LYS A 283 -14.22 15.61 18.44
N TYR A 284 -13.59 14.83 19.32
CA TYR A 284 -12.42 14.03 18.95
C TYR A 284 -12.81 12.88 18.04
N HIS A 285 -11.89 12.54 17.14
CA HIS A 285 -11.95 11.38 16.26
C HIS A 285 -11.14 10.23 16.87
N LEU A 286 -11.64 9.01 16.78
CA LEU A 286 -10.93 7.81 17.20
C LEU A 286 -9.92 7.42 16.10
N LEU A 287 -8.65 7.32 16.48
CA LEU A 287 -7.62 6.74 15.62
C LEU A 287 -7.64 5.21 15.75
N PRO A 288 -7.30 4.46 14.67
CA PRO A 288 -7.20 3.01 14.74
C PRO A 288 -6.29 2.54 15.88
N PRO A 289 -6.56 1.34 16.44
CA PRO A 289 -5.70 0.76 17.47
C PRO A 289 -4.29 0.53 16.94
N ASP A 290 -3.34 0.50 17.86
CA ASP A 290 -1.94 0.21 17.57
C ASP A 290 -1.76 -1.28 17.28
N GLU A 291 -1.46 -1.66 16.06
CA GLU A 291 -1.05 -3.03 15.73
C GLU A 291 0.43 -3.30 16.09
N GLY A 292 1.11 -2.32 16.69
CA GLY A 292 2.52 -2.38 17.05
C GLY A 292 2.81 -3.27 18.25
N ASP A 293 3.91 -4.01 18.19
CA ASP A 293 4.47 -4.77 19.30
C ASP A 293 4.94 -3.83 20.43
N SER A 294 4.72 -4.27 21.67
CA SER A 294 5.15 -3.60 22.90
C SER A 294 6.66 -3.72 23.18
N ASP A 295 7.46 -4.19 22.22
CA ASP A 295 8.87 -4.50 22.43
C ASP A 295 9.82 -3.30 22.13
N GLU A 296 9.27 -2.08 21.95
CA GLU A 296 10.10 -0.88 22.11
C GLU A 296 10.27 -0.57 23.60
N GLU A 297 11.08 -1.35 24.30
CA GLU A 297 11.82 -0.85 25.46
C GLU A 297 12.77 0.21 24.92
N ASP A 298 12.69 1.44 25.47
CA ASP A 298 13.64 2.52 25.22
C ASP A 298 15.06 1.93 25.29
N ASP A 299 15.84 1.99 24.21
CA ASP A 299 17.19 1.45 24.14
C ASP A 299 18.12 2.02 25.24
N GLU A 300 17.78 3.15 25.86
CA GLU A 300 18.54 3.75 26.97
C GLU A 300 18.26 3.10 28.34
N GLU A 301 17.09 2.47 28.60
CA GLU A 301 16.82 1.71 29.82
C GLU A 301 17.13 0.22 29.71
N ALA A 302 17.26 -0.33 28.50
CA ALA A 302 17.58 -1.74 28.28
C ALA A 302 19.02 -2.08 28.70
N GLU A 303 19.96 -1.12 28.64
CA GLU A 303 21.33 -1.32 29.16
C GLU A 303 21.38 -1.50 30.69
N SER A 304 20.48 -0.86 31.45
CA SER A 304 20.49 -0.98 32.92
C SER A 304 19.79 -2.23 33.46
N LYS A 305 18.85 -2.83 32.69
CA LYS A 305 18.10 -4.03 33.09
C LYS A 305 18.72 -5.34 32.59
N LYS A 306 19.54 -5.31 31.52
CA LYS A 306 20.33 -6.45 31.05
C LYS A 306 21.40 -6.93 32.06
N ALA A 307 21.75 -6.12 33.05
CA ALA A 307 22.69 -6.47 34.07
C ALA A 307 22.20 -7.51 35.12
N LYS A 308 20.93 -7.93 35.10
CA LYS A 308 20.30 -8.82 36.09
C LYS A 308 19.65 -10.11 35.56
N LYS A 309 19.64 -10.36 34.24
CA LYS A 309 19.31 -11.68 33.68
C LYS A 309 20.61 -12.34 33.25
N GLU A 310 20.80 -13.61 33.67
CA GLU A 310 21.98 -14.43 33.39
C GLU A 310 22.50 -14.18 31.98
N LYS A 311 23.76 -13.76 31.88
CA LYS A 311 24.54 -13.63 30.65
C LYS A 311 24.56 -14.98 29.93
N LYS A 312 23.64 -15.20 28.98
CA LYS A 312 23.98 -15.95 27.80
C LYS A 312 24.97 -15.07 27.04
N GLU A 313 26.19 -15.55 26.91
CA GLU A 313 27.19 -14.90 26.06
C GLU A 313 26.59 -14.64 24.70
N PRO A 314 26.68 -13.40 24.17
CA PRO A 314 26.17 -13.11 22.85
C PRO A 314 26.87 -14.02 21.86
N GLN A 315 26.15 -14.90 21.19
CA GLN A 315 26.70 -15.69 20.10
C GLN A 315 27.28 -14.72 19.07
N PRO A 316 28.49 -14.93 18.56
CA PRO A 316 29.07 -14.05 17.55
C PRO A 316 28.14 -14.02 16.32
N ILE A 317 27.74 -12.82 15.93
CA ILE A 317 26.94 -12.62 14.72
C ILE A 317 27.79 -13.09 13.54
N PRO A 318 27.31 -14.05 12.73
CA PRO A 318 28.08 -14.52 11.57
C PRO A 318 28.31 -13.38 10.57
N GLU A 319 29.41 -13.44 9.82
CA GLU A 319 29.66 -12.48 8.74
C GLU A 319 28.56 -12.57 7.68
N SER A 320 28.23 -11.41 7.06
CA SER A 320 27.26 -11.36 5.99
C SER A 320 27.79 -12.05 4.72
N LYS A 321 26.93 -12.81 4.05
CA LYS A 321 27.22 -13.48 2.78
C LYS A 321 27.06 -12.54 1.56
N LEU A 322 26.54 -11.32 1.76
CA LEU A 322 26.29 -10.36 0.69
C LEU A 322 27.60 -9.70 0.22
N HIS A 323 27.63 -9.32 -1.04
CA HIS A 323 28.72 -8.48 -1.56
C HIS A 323 28.79 -7.14 -0.78
N PRO A 324 29.98 -6.60 -0.41
CA PRO A 324 30.11 -5.39 0.42
C PRO A 324 29.27 -4.19 -0.06
N LYS A 325 29.22 -3.92 -1.37
CA LYS A 325 28.41 -2.84 -1.93
C LYS A 325 26.91 -3.07 -1.73
N VAL A 326 26.45 -4.33 -1.68
CA VAL A 326 25.05 -4.68 -1.38
C VAL A 326 24.79 -4.52 0.11
N GLN A 327 25.74 -4.86 0.99
CA GLN A 327 25.64 -4.61 2.42
C GLN A 327 25.45 -3.12 2.72
N ASP A 328 26.26 -2.24 2.08
CA ASP A 328 26.14 -0.77 2.19
C ASP A 328 24.77 -0.28 1.74
N LEU A 329 24.28 -0.78 0.62
CA LEU A 329 22.96 -0.42 0.08
C LEU A 329 21.82 -0.84 1.03
N VAL A 330 21.83 -2.10 1.50
CA VAL A 330 20.83 -2.64 2.41
C VAL A 330 20.84 -1.86 3.73
N SER A 331 22.02 -1.64 4.32
CA SER A 331 22.18 -0.83 5.53
C SER A 331 21.63 0.59 5.36
N MET A 332 21.81 1.19 4.17
CA MET A 332 21.34 2.54 3.87
C MET A 332 19.82 2.59 3.78
N ILE A 333 19.16 1.70 3.05
CA ILE A 333 17.71 1.74 2.85
C ILE A 333 16.90 1.31 4.07
N PHE A 334 17.47 0.45 4.95
CA PHE A 334 16.86 0.05 6.22
C PHE A 334 17.19 0.97 7.40
N ASN A 335 17.77 2.14 7.14
CA ASN A 335 18.16 3.09 8.20
C ASN A 335 16.93 3.78 8.82
N THR A 336 16.56 3.34 10.02
CA THR A 336 15.40 3.87 10.76
C THR A 336 15.56 5.34 11.14
N LYS A 337 16.77 5.81 11.47
CA LYS A 337 17.02 7.22 11.81
C LYS A 337 16.73 8.14 10.63
N MET A 338 17.06 7.69 9.42
CA MET A 338 16.76 8.44 8.20
C MET A 338 15.25 8.48 7.92
N MET A 339 14.54 7.38 8.17
CA MET A 339 13.07 7.33 8.08
C MET A 339 12.43 8.31 9.05
N ASP A 340 12.88 8.34 10.32
CA ASP A 340 12.40 9.27 11.34
C ASP A 340 12.65 10.73 10.96
N GLN A 341 13.84 11.05 10.43
CA GLN A 341 14.19 12.38 9.99
C GLN A 341 13.28 12.84 8.83
N GLN A 342 13.07 11.98 7.83
CA GLN A 342 12.19 12.30 6.71
C GLN A 342 10.77 12.59 7.16
N MET A 343 10.27 11.88 8.16
CA MET A 343 8.93 12.12 8.70
C MET A 343 8.82 13.47 9.38
N MET A 344 9.85 13.87 10.13
CA MET A 344 9.90 15.21 10.71
C MET A 344 9.89 16.30 9.63
N GLU A 345 10.59 16.09 8.51
CA GLU A 345 10.59 17.00 7.35
C GLU A 345 9.20 17.11 6.70
N LEU A 346 8.37 16.08 6.83
CA LEU A 346 6.98 16.06 6.35
C LEU A 346 5.97 16.63 7.37
N ASP A 347 6.43 17.33 8.42
CA ASP A 347 5.63 17.81 9.56
C ASP A 347 5.00 16.68 10.40
N TYR A 348 5.41 15.42 10.21
CA TYR A 348 4.99 14.29 11.02
C TYR A 348 6.02 14.01 12.11
N ASP A 349 5.64 14.10 13.39
CA ASP A 349 6.56 13.86 14.51
C ASP A 349 6.51 12.38 14.97
N ALA A 350 7.40 11.58 14.39
CA ALA A 350 7.51 10.16 14.70
C ALA A 350 7.88 9.86 16.16
N LYS A 351 8.60 10.75 16.84
CA LYS A 351 8.98 10.57 18.27
C LYS A 351 7.78 10.70 19.17
N LYS A 352 6.88 11.65 18.86
CA LYS A 352 5.65 11.90 19.64
C LYS A 352 4.47 11.05 19.15
N MET A 353 4.54 10.61 17.90
CA MET A 353 3.56 9.72 17.27
C MET A 353 4.31 8.67 16.45
N PRO A 354 4.86 7.62 17.08
CA PRO A 354 5.67 6.60 16.44
C PRO A 354 4.92 5.98 15.25
N LEU A 355 5.62 5.83 14.13
CA LEU A 355 5.07 5.29 12.87
C LEU A 355 4.65 3.84 12.95
N GLY A 356 5.24 3.05 13.82
CA GLY A 356 4.77 1.69 14.07
C GLY A 356 3.29 1.64 14.45
N LYS A 357 2.65 2.78 14.45
CA LYS A 357 1.27 3.07 14.88
C LYS A 357 0.41 3.75 13.81
N LEU A 358 0.98 4.04 12.61
CA LEU A 358 0.20 4.56 11.49
C LEU A 358 -0.39 3.38 10.69
N ALA A 359 -1.58 2.94 11.09
CA ALA A 359 -2.26 1.86 10.40
C ALA A 359 -2.57 2.24 8.94
N LYS A 360 -2.50 1.27 8.02
CA LYS A 360 -2.90 1.42 6.62
C LYS A 360 -4.27 2.10 6.46
N ALA A 361 -5.22 1.79 7.36
CA ALA A 361 -6.55 2.42 7.40
C ALA A 361 -6.48 3.94 7.62
N THR A 362 -5.55 4.43 8.43
CA THR A 362 -5.35 5.87 8.66
C THR A 362 -4.85 6.57 7.39
N ILE A 363 -3.91 5.95 6.68
CA ILE A 363 -3.40 6.47 5.39
C ILE A 363 -4.52 6.54 4.36
N LEU A 364 -5.34 5.48 4.25
CA LEU A 364 -6.51 5.45 3.35
C LEU A 364 -7.52 6.55 3.71
N GLY A 365 -7.82 6.73 5.00
CA GLY A 365 -8.66 7.84 5.47
C GLY A 365 -8.10 9.22 5.10
N GLY A 366 -6.78 9.40 5.11
CA GLY A 366 -6.12 10.61 4.62
C GLY A 366 -6.37 10.84 3.13
N TYR A 367 -6.25 9.81 2.29
CA TYR A 367 -6.57 9.89 0.86
C TYR A 367 -8.03 10.27 0.61
N GLU A 368 -8.98 9.68 1.33
CA GLU A 368 -10.40 10.01 1.20
C GLU A 368 -10.70 11.48 1.49
N VAL A 369 -10.07 12.05 2.51
CA VAL A 369 -10.25 13.48 2.83
C VAL A 369 -9.61 14.35 1.74
N LEU A 370 -8.41 14.02 1.26
CA LEU A 370 -7.77 14.75 0.15
C LEU A 370 -8.61 14.68 -1.13
N LYS A 371 -9.30 13.57 -1.40
CA LYS A 371 -10.23 13.43 -2.51
C LYS A 371 -11.38 14.43 -2.42
N LYS A 372 -11.98 14.59 -1.23
CA LYS A 372 -13.04 15.60 -0.99
C LYS A 372 -12.53 17.03 -1.16
N ILE A 373 -11.29 17.32 -0.73
CA ILE A 373 -10.65 18.63 -0.98
C ILE A 373 -10.48 18.86 -2.48
N ALA A 374 -9.98 17.86 -3.21
CA ALA A 374 -9.76 17.94 -4.65
C ALA A 374 -11.04 18.21 -5.45
N GLU A 375 -12.18 17.69 -5.02
CA GLU A 375 -13.48 17.90 -5.67
C GLU A 375 -13.98 19.36 -5.60
N ILE A 376 -13.46 20.16 -4.67
CA ILE A 376 -13.90 21.55 -4.46
C ILE A 376 -12.80 22.59 -4.68
N ILE A 377 -11.55 22.16 -4.84
CA ILE A 377 -10.39 23.06 -4.85
C ILE A 377 -10.38 24.03 -6.03
N ASP A 378 -10.91 23.61 -7.17
CA ASP A 378 -10.98 24.40 -8.41
C ASP A 378 -12.29 25.18 -8.55
N LYS A 379 -13.22 25.03 -7.57
CA LYS A 379 -14.48 25.80 -7.58
C LYS A 379 -14.23 27.28 -7.25
N PRO A 380 -15.09 28.20 -7.72
CA PRO A 380 -15.01 29.62 -7.38
C PRO A 380 -14.93 29.85 -5.86
N ARG A 381 -14.02 30.73 -5.41
CA ARG A 381 -13.74 31.02 -4.00
C ARG A 381 -14.86 31.83 -3.35
N THR A 382 -15.99 31.20 -3.05
CA THR A 382 -17.04 31.76 -2.21
C THR A 382 -16.71 31.58 -0.72
N ALA A 383 -17.38 32.31 0.17
CA ALA A 383 -17.25 32.12 1.62
C ALA A 383 -17.57 30.67 2.02
N SER A 384 -18.57 30.04 1.39
CA SER A 384 -18.94 28.64 1.63
C SER A 384 -17.82 27.68 1.24
N ILE A 385 -17.22 27.82 0.04
CA ILE A 385 -16.10 26.98 -0.41
C ILE A 385 -14.88 27.17 0.47
N THR A 386 -14.57 28.40 0.88
CA THR A 386 -13.47 28.70 1.79
C THR A 386 -13.65 28.00 3.15
N HIS A 387 -14.88 28.05 3.69
CA HIS A 387 -15.20 27.35 4.94
C HIS A 387 -15.12 25.83 4.79
N GLN A 388 -15.64 25.26 3.71
CA GLN A 388 -15.56 23.82 3.43
C GLN A 388 -14.09 23.34 3.32
N LEU A 389 -13.21 24.10 2.64
CA LEU A 389 -11.79 23.78 2.55
C LEU A 389 -11.12 23.82 3.92
N GLN A 390 -11.48 24.76 4.78
CA GLN A 390 -10.97 24.85 6.15
C GLN A 390 -11.43 23.66 7.01
N GLU A 391 -12.71 23.25 6.88
CA GLU A 391 -13.23 22.07 7.59
C GLU A 391 -12.56 20.78 7.11
N LEU A 392 -12.48 20.55 5.80
CA LEU A 392 -11.83 19.37 5.23
C LEU A 392 -10.33 19.33 5.56
N SER A 393 -9.65 20.48 5.59
CA SER A 393 -8.25 20.55 6.03
C SER A 393 -8.11 20.19 7.50
N SER A 394 -9.05 20.64 8.34
CA SER A 394 -9.11 20.25 9.76
C SER A 394 -9.35 18.73 9.89
N ASP A 395 -10.17 18.15 9.00
CA ASP A 395 -10.44 16.73 8.95
C ASP A 395 -9.20 15.94 8.55
N PHE A 396 -8.45 16.41 7.55
CA PHE A 396 -7.20 15.79 7.12
C PHE A 396 -6.19 15.74 8.28
N TYR A 397 -5.97 16.86 8.98
CA TYR A 397 -5.05 16.91 10.11
C TYR A 397 -5.59 16.19 11.36
N THR A 398 -6.87 15.91 11.42
CA THR A 398 -7.46 15.07 12.46
C THR A 398 -7.16 13.60 12.20
N VAL A 399 -7.26 13.13 10.95
CA VAL A 399 -6.96 11.75 10.54
C VAL A 399 -5.46 11.50 10.50
N ILE A 400 -4.69 12.44 9.95
CA ILE A 400 -3.23 12.38 9.86
C ILE A 400 -2.63 13.47 10.76
N PRO A 401 -2.32 13.15 12.01
CA PRO A 401 -1.87 14.16 12.97
C PRO A 401 -0.53 14.78 12.56
N HIS A 402 -0.46 16.11 12.66
CA HIS A 402 0.73 16.90 12.33
C HIS A 402 1.19 17.72 13.51
N SER A 403 2.49 17.91 13.65
CA SER A 403 3.08 18.76 14.70
C SER A 403 3.30 20.18 14.18
N PHE A 404 2.33 21.05 14.34
CA PHE A 404 2.43 22.46 13.97
C PHE A 404 3.01 23.37 15.08
N GLY A 405 3.39 22.83 16.22
CA GLY A 405 3.74 23.63 17.40
C GLY A 405 2.58 24.57 17.75
N MET A 406 2.87 25.87 17.93
CA MET A 406 1.86 26.90 18.24
C MET A 406 1.24 27.55 16.99
N ARG A 407 1.75 27.23 15.81
CA ARG A 407 1.24 27.80 14.53
C ARG A 407 -0.17 27.29 14.24
N VAL A 408 -0.96 28.12 13.55
CA VAL A 408 -2.26 27.71 13.00
C VAL A 408 -2.00 26.72 11.86
N PRO A 409 -2.65 25.52 11.85
CA PRO A 409 -2.52 24.60 10.76
C PRO A 409 -2.95 25.26 9.43
N PRO A 410 -2.17 25.09 8.33
CA PRO A 410 -2.50 25.71 7.06
C PRO A 410 -3.74 25.07 6.42
N VAL A 411 -4.55 25.88 5.74
CA VAL A 411 -5.67 25.38 4.93
C VAL A 411 -5.13 24.81 3.62
N ILE A 412 -5.46 23.55 3.33
CA ILE A 412 -5.11 22.89 2.05
C ILE A 412 -6.06 23.43 0.97
N ASN A 413 -5.63 24.45 0.24
CA ASN A 413 -6.50 25.20 -0.66
C ASN A 413 -5.92 25.41 -2.06
N THR A 414 -4.82 24.76 -2.41
CA THR A 414 -4.22 24.78 -3.76
C THR A 414 -3.84 23.38 -4.22
N ALA A 415 -3.87 23.14 -5.54
CA ALA A 415 -3.47 21.86 -6.11
C ALA A 415 -2.02 21.44 -5.74
N PRO A 416 -1.01 22.34 -5.69
CA PRO A 416 0.31 21.99 -5.17
C PRO A 416 0.29 21.52 -3.71
N MET A 417 -0.56 22.09 -2.85
CA MET A 417 -0.68 21.62 -1.46
C MET A 417 -1.30 20.22 -1.38
N VAL A 418 -2.31 19.94 -2.21
CA VAL A 418 -2.89 18.59 -2.31
C VAL A 418 -1.82 17.60 -2.77
N LYS A 419 -1.05 17.95 -3.81
CA LYS A 419 0.06 17.11 -4.30
C LYS A 419 1.08 16.84 -3.21
N ALA A 420 1.53 17.84 -2.47
CA ALA A 420 2.48 17.67 -1.37
C ALA A 420 1.95 16.74 -0.27
N LYS A 421 0.65 16.81 0.05
CA LYS A 421 0.03 15.88 1.03
C LYS A 421 -0.17 14.47 0.47
N LEU A 422 -0.38 14.30 -0.84
CA LEU A 422 -0.37 13.00 -1.50
C LEU A 422 1.01 12.35 -1.42
N GLU A 423 2.06 13.06 -1.81
CA GLU A 423 3.45 12.60 -1.72
C GLU A 423 3.85 12.24 -0.28
N MET A 424 3.34 12.97 0.71
CA MET A 424 3.52 12.64 2.12
C MET A 424 2.83 11.31 2.48
N LEU A 425 1.57 11.09 2.09
CA LEU A 425 0.85 9.84 2.37
C LEU A 425 1.51 8.64 1.67
N GLU A 426 2.01 8.82 0.46
CA GLU A 426 2.79 7.79 -0.26
C GLU A 426 4.05 7.43 0.54
N ALA A 427 4.83 8.43 0.97
CA ALA A 427 6.04 8.21 1.76
C ALA A 427 5.75 7.52 3.10
N LEU A 428 4.68 7.92 3.81
CA LEU A 428 4.25 7.27 5.05
C LEU A 428 3.86 5.80 4.82
N GLY A 429 3.20 5.49 3.70
CA GLY A 429 2.86 4.13 3.33
C GLY A 429 4.07 3.24 3.03
N GLU A 430 5.11 3.79 2.39
CA GLU A 430 6.36 3.08 2.13
C GLU A 430 7.14 2.82 3.43
N ILE A 431 7.20 3.80 4.32
CA ILE A 431 7.87 3.67 5.61
C ILE A 431 7.12 2.66 6.51
N GLU A 432 5.78 2.61 6.49
CA GLU A 432 5.00 1.60 7.22
C GLU A 432 5.40 0.18 6.79
N ILE A 433 5.54 -0.05 5.48
CA ILE A 433 5.99 -1.34 4.94
C ILE A 433 7.41 -1.66 5.42
N ALA A 434 8.33 -0.68 5.34
CA ALA A 434 9.71 -0.85 5.78
C ALA A 434 9.79 -1.24 7.27
N GLN A 435 9.06 -0.56 8.14
CA GLN A 435 9.04 -0.84 9.57
C GLN A 435 8.46 -2.22 9.88
N LYS A 436 7.41 -2.63 9.16
CA LYS A 436 6.87 -3.98 9.31
C LYS A 436 7.93 -5.05 8.97
N LEU A 437 8.66 -4.87 7.85
CA LEU A 437 9.72 -5.77 7.47
C LEU A 437 10.86 -5.80 8.50
N ILE A 438 11.27 -4.64 9.03
CA ILE A 438 12.29 -4.54 10.09
C ILE A 438 11.88 -5.33 11.34
N LYS A 439 10.61 -5.19 11.78
CA LYS A 439 10.08 -5.94 12.93
C LYS A 439 10.05 -7.45 12.69
N ASP A 440 9.57 -7.86 11.51
CA ASP A 440 9.50 -9.28 11.15
C ASP A 440 10.91 -9.88 11.05
N ASN A 441 11.89 -9.14 10.53
CA ASN A 441 13.28 -9.55 10.45
C ASN A 441 13.90 -9.70 11.85
N LYS A 442 13.72 -8.75 12.77
CA LYS A 442 14.25 -8.82 14.14
C LYS A 442 13.81 -10.10 14.87
N LYS A 443 12.54 -10.51 14.69
CA LYS A 443 12.04 -11.78 15.26
C LYS A 443 12.70 -13.02 14.66
N LEU A 444 13.03 -12.98 13.36
CA LEU A 444 13.73 -14.07 12.67
C LEU A 444 15.21 -14.12 13.05
N GLU A 445 15.87 -12.98 13.21
CA GLU A 445 17.27 -12.85 13.65
C GLU A 445 17.48 -13.50 15.02
N GLU A 446 16.61 -13.16 15.99
CA GLU A 446 16.64 -13.75 17.35
C GLU A 446 16.43 -15.27 17.33
N ALA A 447 15.65 -15.80 16.37
CA ALA A 447 15.33 -17.22 16.28
C ALA A 447 16.39 -18.05 15.52
N LEU A 448 17.12 -17.44 14.58
CA LEU A 448 17.99 -18.14 13.62
C LEU A 448 19.48 -17.85 13.81
N ALA A 449 19.88 -16.91 14.66
CA ALA A 449 21.27 -16.44 14.84
C ALA A 449 21.97 -16.11 13.49
N THR A 450 21.26 -15.44 12.58
CA THR A 450 21.75 -15.05 11.25
C THR A 450 22.19 -13.59 11.23
N ASN A 451 22.99 -13.20 10.21
CA ASN A 451 23.37 -11.80 10.06
C ASN A 451 22.14 -10.94 9.75
N PRO A 452 21.93 -9.79 10.44
CA PRO A 452 20.81 -8.88 10.20
C PRO A 452 20.68 -8.40 8.76
N LEU A 453 21.80 -8.06 8.10
CA LEU A 453 21.78 -7.60 6.70
C LEU A 453 21.30 -8.69 5.73
N ASP A 454 21.68 -9.96 5.98
CA ASP A 454 21.22 -11.07 5.15
C ASP A 454 19.70 -11.29 5.29
N GLN A 455 19.15 -11.10 6.49
CA GLN A 455 17.70 -11.18 6.72
C GLN A 455 16.96 -9.99 6.10
N GLN A 456 17.49 -8.78 6.22
CA GLN A 456 16.95 -7.60 5.58
C GLN A 456 16.92 -7.77 4.05
N TYR A 457 18.03 -8.24 3.47
CA TYR A 457 18.10 -8.55 2.04
C TYR A 457 17.06 -9.61 1.62
N ALA A 458 16.97 -10.71 2.34
CA ALA A 458 16.00 -11.78 2.05
C ALA A 458 14.55 -11.27 2.08
N SER A 459 14.25 -10.28 2.93
CA SER A 459 12.92 -9.68 3.03
C SER A 459 12.53 -8.83 1.80
N LEU A 460 13.51 -8.39 1.00
CA LEU A 460 13.27 -7.65 -0.24
C LEU A 460 12.74 -8.54 -1.38
N LYS A 461 12.88 -9.87 -1.28
CA LYS A 461 12.42 -10.84 -2.28
C LYS A 461 13.00 -10.55 -3.68
N LEU A 462 14.32 -10.42 -3.71
CA LEU A 462 15.08 -10.21 -4.94
C LEU A 462 15.74 -11.52 -5.39
N ASN A 463 15.59 -11.86 -6.68
CA ASN A 463 16.34 -12.94 -7.30
C ASN A 463 17.81 -12.51 -7.55
N LYS A 464 17.98 -11.21 -7.88
CA LYS A 464 19.28 -10.63 -8.22
C LYS A 464 19.39 -9.20 -7.70
N LEU A 465 20.50 -8.87 -7.05
CA LEU A 465 20.97 -7.53 -6.77
C LEU A 465 22.49 -7.56 -6.73
N GLU A 466 23.12 -7.38 -7.87
CA GLU A 466 24.56 -7.53 -8.04
C GLU A 466 25.19 -6.25 -8.57
N PRO A 467 26.31 -5.78 -8.00
CA PRO A 467 27.00 -4.60 -8.51
C PRO A 467 27.55 -4.87 -9.90
N MET A 468 27.30 -3.92 -10.80
CA MET A 468 27.76 -3.97 -12.19
C MET A 468 29.22 -3.53 -12.28
N ASP A 469 29.98 -4.19 -13.14
CA ASP A 469 31.34 -3.76 -13.47
C ASP A 469 31.31 -2.42 -14.23
N LYS A 470 32.10 -1.45 -13.74
CA LYS A 470 32.20 -0.10 -14.30
C LYS A 470 32.81 -0.07 -15.72
N GLU A 471 33.57 -1.10 -16.08
CA GLU A 471 34.15 -1.26 -17.40
C GLU A 471 33.21 -1.93 -18.42
N SER A 472 32.08 -2.48 -17.96
CA SER A 472 31.11 -3.12 -18.84
C SER A 472 30.49 -2.14 -19.83
N GLU A 473 30.17 -2.62 -21.01
CA GLU A 473 29.47 -1.80 -22.05
C GLU A 473 28.09 -1.34 -21.56
N ARG A 474 27.45 -2.13 -20.70
CA ARG A 474 26.17 -1.79 -20.10
C ARG A 474 26.29 -0.60 -19.15
N PHE A 475 27.32 -0.59 -18.28
CA PHE A 475 27.58 0.55 -17.40
C PHE A 475 27.88 1.81 -18.21
N LYS A 476 28.72 1.72 -19.24
CA LYS A 476 29.05 2.85 -20.12
C LYS A 476 27.81 3.43 -20.81
N LEU A 477 26.90 2.57 -21.26
CA LEU A 477 25.62 3.00 -21.85
C LEU A 477 24.72 3.72 -20.81
N ILE A 478 24.63 3.20 -19.60
CA ILE A 478 23.86 3.84 -18.52
C ILE A 478 24.49 5.20 -18.15
N ASP A 479 25.80 5.28 -18.04
CA ASP A 479 26.50 6.51 -17.76
C ASP A 479 26.32 7.56 -18.89
N GLN A 480 26.36 7.13 -20.13
CA GLN A 480 26.02 7.97 -21.29
C GLN A 480 24.55 8.46 -21.19
N PHE A 481 23.62 7.59 -20.86
CA PHE A 481 22.21 7.95 -20.69
C PHE A 481 22.02 8.99 -19.59
N VAL A 482 22.72 8.85 -18.44
CA VAL A 482 22.69 9.85 -17.36
C VAL A 482 23.21 11.20 -17.86
N ARG A 483 24.40 11.23 -18.50
CA ARG A 483 25.01 12.49 -18.96
C ARG A 483 24.19 13.21 -20.03
N ASN A 484 23.67 12.47 -20.99
CA ASN A 484 22.96 13.03 -22.14
C ASN A 484 21.54 13.46 -21.82
N SER A 485 20.88 12.79 -20.86
CA SER A 485 19.48 13.07 -20.49
C SER A 485 19.33 13.99 -19.27
N HIS A 486 20.39 14.66 -18.80
CA HIS A 486 20.29 15.68 -17.77
C HIS A 486 19.71 16.97 -18.34
N GLY A 487 18.54 17.38 -17.85
CA GLY A 487 17.82 18.56 -18.34
C GLY A 487 18.47 19.87 -17.96
N LYS A 488 18.65 20.76 -18.93
CA LYS A 488 19.30 22.09 -18.74
C LYS A 488 18.61 22.96 -17.68
N THR A 489 17.32 22.78 -17.43
CA THR A 489 16.57 23.53 -16.39
C THR A 489 16.84 23.01 -14.97
N HIS A 490 17.49 21.86 -14.82
CA HIS A 490 17.82 21.25 -13.53
C HIS A 490 19.31 21.47 -13.16
N SER A 491 19.83 22.66 -13.43
CA SER A 491 21.25 23.01 -13.31
C SER A 491 21.76 23.26 -11.88
N HIS A 492 20.92 23.02 -10.86
CA HIS A 492 21.28 23.25 -9.46
C HIS A 492 22.07 22.08 -8.83
N TYR A 493 22.20 20.95 -9.53
CA TYR A 493 23.07 19.83 -9.19
C TYR A 493 23.57 19.12 -10.45
N ASN A 494 24.64 18.35 -10.32
CA ASN A 494 25.09 17.36 -11.29
C ASN A 494 24.86 15.95 -10.72
N LEU A 495 24.65 14.98 -11.60
CA LEU A 495 24.47 13.58 -11.22
C LEU A 495 25.75 12.79 -11.49
N ILE A 496 26.22 12.06 -10.49
CA ILE A 496 27.40 11.20 -10.58
C ILE A 496 26.96 9.79 -10.17
N ILE A 497 27.18 8.81 -11.04
CA ILE A 497 26.92 7.40 -10.69
C ILE A 497 27.96 6.95 -9.67
N ASP A 498 27.50 6.53 -8.49
CA ASP A 498 28.31 5.87 -7.48
C ASP A 498 28.41 4.36 -7.79
N GLU A 499 27.26 3.69 -7.85
CA GLU A 499 27.14 2.28 -8.20
C GLU A 499 25.91 2.01 -9.07
N VAL A 500 26.00 0.99 -9.92
CA VAL A 500 24.87 0.39 -10.65
C VAL A 500 24.74 -1.04 -10.20
N PHE A 501 23.51 -1.46 -9.91
CA PHE A 501 23.20 -2.83 -9.56
C PHE A 501 22.26 -3.43 -10.62
N ASP A 502 22.60 -4.61 -11.11
CA ASP A 502 21.65 -5.47 -11.81
C ASP A 502 20.55 -5.90 -10.84
N LEU A 503 19.31 -5.71 -11.23
CA LEU A 503 18.16 -5.94 -10.38
C LEU A 503 17.16 -6.89 -11.05
N ASP A 504 16.80 -7.96 -10.35
CA ASP A 504 15.66 -8.82 -10.70
C ASP A 504 14.84 -9.12 -9.45
N ARG A 505 13.54 -8.84 -9.52
CA ARG A 505 12.61 -9.02 -8.42
C ARG A 505 11.80 -10.30 -8.62
N GLU A 506 11.64 -11.07 -7.54
CA GLU A 506 10.87 -12.32 -7.54
C GLU A 506 9.45 -12.13 -8.12
N GLY A 507 9.11 -12.97 -9.09
CA GLY A 507 7.78 -13.00 -9.74
C GLY A 507 7.51 -11.87 -10.74
N GLU A 508 8.36 -10.84 -10.84
CA GLU A 508 8.10 -9.70 -11.71
C GLU A 508 8.24 -10.05 -13.19
N GLN A 509 9.28 -10.79 -13.55
CA GLN A 509 9.50 -11.32 -14.91
C GLN A 509 8.34 -12.22 -15.36
N GLN A 510 7.87 -13.10 -14.46
CA GLN A 510 6.75 -13.99 -14.78
C GLN A 510 5.46 -13.20 -15.00
N ARG A 511 5.14 -12.26 -14.10
CA ARG A 511 3.98 -11.37 -14.23
C ARG A 511 3.99 -10.59 -15.55
N PHE A 512 5.17 -10.07 -15.95
CA PHE A 512 5.35 -9.33 -17.21
C PHE A 512 5.07 -10.21 -18.42
N LYS A 513 5.57 -11.46 -18.42
CA LYS A 513 5.34 -12.45 -19.49
C LYS A 513 3.90 -12.94 -19.53
N ASP A 514 3.31 -13.29 -18.39
CA ASP A 514 1.93 -13.79 -18.31
C ASP A 514 0.91 -12.78 -18.83
N ALA A 515 1.22 -11.49 -18.65
CA ALA A 515 0.43 -10.40 -19.20
C ALA A 515 0.71 -10.10 -20.69
N GLY A 516 1.66 -10.81 -21.33
CA GLY A 516 2.01 -10.64 -22.74
C GLY A 516 2.85 -9.40 -23.07
N PHE A 517 3.38 -8.72 -22.05
CA PHE A 517 4.11 -7.47 -22.22
C PHE A 517 5.55 -7.68 -22.72
N ASP A 518 6.10 -8.88 -22.61
CA ASP A 518 7.36 -9.27 -23.24
C ASP A 518 7.31 -9.24 -24.78
N LYS A 519 6.12 -9.38 -25.35
CA LYS A 519 5.86 -9.36 -26.79
C LYS A 519 5.32 -8.02 -27.30
N LEU A 520 4.94 -7.13 -26.39
CA LEU A 520 4.42 -5.83 -26.76
C LEU A 520 5.56 -4.99 -27.38
N HIS A 521 5.25 -4.31 -28.49
CA HIS A 521 6.19 -3.38 -29.13
C HIS A 521 6.43 -2.14 -28.26
N ASN A 522 7.44 -1.32 -28.61
CA ASN A 522 7.77 -0.05 -27.94
C ASN A 522 8.03 -0.24 -26.44
N ARG A 523 8.90 -1.19 -26.09
CA ARG A 523 9.45 -1.33 -24.75
C ARG A 523 10.66 -0.42 -24.59
N ARG A 524 10.69 0.38 -23.53
CA ARG A 524 11.76 1.34 -23.28
C ARG A 524 12.35 1.18 -21.89
N LEU A 525 13.64 1.47 -21.79
CA LEU A 525 14.32 1.64 -20.50
C LEU A 525 14.12 3.08 -20.03
N LEU A 526 13.38 3.28 -18.92
CA LEU A 526 12.96 4.60 -18.45
C LEU A 526 13.34 4.82 -16.99
N TRP A 527 13.56 6.07 -16.63
CA TRP A 527 13.94 6.52 -15.30
C TRP A 527 12.73 6.62 -14.38
N HIS A 528 12.90 6.14 -13.14
CA HIS A 528 11.98 6.37 -12.03
C HIS A 528 12.78 6.77 -10.78
N GLY A 529 12.45 7.91 -10.17
CA GLY A 529 13.06 8.40 -8.94
C GLY A 529 12.07 8.40 -7.80
N SER A 530 12.56 8.11 -6.60
CA SER A 530 11.77 8.16 -5.37
C SER A 530 12.65 8.49 -4.17
N ARG A 531 12.05 8.87 -3.05
CA ARG A 531 12.79 9.11 -1.80
C ARG A 531 13.52 7.83 -1.37
N LEU A 532 14.70 8.01 -0.80
CA LEU A 532 15.55 6.88 -0.37
C LEU A 532 14.81 5.93 0.59
N THR A 533 14.00 6.45 1.49
CA THR A 533 13.19 5.70 2.45
C THR A 533 12.07 4.85 1.83
N ASN A 534 11.73 5.10 0.56
CA ASN A 534 10.68 4.35 -0.14
C ASN A 534 11.21 3.04 -0.75
N TYR A 535 12.54 2.87 -0.84
CA TYR A 535 13.13 1.76 -1.59
C TYR A 535 12.95 0.39 -0.94
N VAL A 536 12.80 0.30 0.38
CA VAL A 536 12.43 -0.97 1.03
C VAL A 536 11.05 -1.44 0.54
N GLY A 537 10.08 -0.56 0.50
CA GLY A 537 8.73 -0.86 -0.01
C GLY A 537 8.74 -1.17 -1.52
N ILE A 538 9.42 -0.35 -2.33
CA ILE A 538 9.53 -0.51 -3.77
C ILE A 538 10.21 -1.84 -4.13
N LEU A 539 11.36 -2.16 -3.54
CA LEU A 539 12.08 -3.39 -3.83
C LEU A 539 11.31 -4.63 -3.37
N SER A 540 10.68 -4.59 -2.19
CA SER A 540 9.93 -5.73 -1.66
C SER A 540 8.59 -5.98 -2.33
N GLN A 541 7.88 -4.93 -2.80
CA GLN A 541 6.53 -5.05 -3.36
C GLN A 541 6.40 -4.66 -4.83
N GLY A 542 7.43 -4.08 -5.44
CA GLY A 542 7.39 -3.47 -6.77
C GLY A 542 6.80 -2.06 -6.76
N LEU A 543 6.86 -1.39 -7.91
CA LEU A 543 6.21 -0.10 -8.10
C LEU A 543 4.69 -0.26 -8.03
N ARG A 544 4.02 0.67 -7.35
CA ARG A 544 2.59 0.65 -7.08
C ARG A 544 1.91 1.87 -7.68
N ILE A 545 0.63 1.75 -7.97
CA ILE A 545 -0.24 2.84 -8.40
C ILE A 545 -1.05 3.30 -7.19
N ALA A 546 -1.26 4.60 -7.09
CA ALA A 546 -2.06 5.19 -6.02
C ALA A 546 -3.44 4.52 -5.89
N PRO A 547 -3.94 4.29 -4.67
CA PRO A 547 -5.18 3.57 -4.43
C PRO A 547 -6.40 4.35 -4.95
N PRO A 548 -7.57 3.68 -5.11
CA PRO A 548 -8.82 4.34 -5.57
C PRO A 548 -9.24 5.53 -4.72
N GLU A 549 -8.91 5.53 -3.43
CA GLU A 549 -9.21 6.59 -2.46
C GLU A 549 -8.40 7.86 -2.73
N ALA A 550 -7.22 7.76 -3.37
CA ALA A 550 -6.42 8.93 -3.72
C ALA A 550 -7.13 9.79 -4.78
N PRO A 551 -7.10 11.13 -4.67
CA PRO A 551 -7.63 12.01 -5.72
C PRO A 551 -6.78 11.91 -6.99
N VAL A 552 -7.39 12.13 -8.15
CA VAL A 552 -6.64 12.27 -9.41
C VAL A 552 -5.96 13.64 -9.52
N THR A 553 -6.48 14.65 -8.84
CA THR A 553 -5.85 15.98 -8.72
C THR A 553 -4.50 15.85 -7.99
N GLY A 554 -3.43 16.16 -8.68
CA GLY A 554 -2.04 15.91 -8.22
C GLY A 554 -1.28 14.98 -9.16
N TYR A 555 -1.98 14.22 -10.00
CA TYR A 555 -1.43 13.41 -11.08
C TYR A 555 -1.82 14.04 -12.41
N MET A 556 -0.85 14.53 -13.16
CA MET A 556 -1.11 15.30 -14.37
C MET A 556 -1.81 14.48 -15.47
N PHE A 557 -1.62 13.17 -15.48
CA PHE A 557 -2.17 12.21 -16.44
C PHE A 557 -2.78 10.99 -15.73
N ASP A 558 -3.72 11.26 -14.79
CA ASP A 558 -4.40 10.24 -14.00
C ASP A 558 -3.45 9.40 -13.11
N LYS A 559 -4.02 8.50 -12.30
CA LYS A 559 -3.26 7.61 -11.38
C LYS A 559 -2.60 6.49 -12.16
N GLY A 560 -1.27 6.52 -12.23
CA GLY A 560 -0.43 5.53 -12.90
C GLY A 560 0.96 5.48 -12.30
N ALA A 561 1.82 4.63 -12.82
CA ALA A 561 3.25 4.67 -12.57
C ALA A 561 3.91 5.59 -13.59
N TYR A 562 4.67 6.57 -13.11
CA TYR A 562 5.27 7.65 -13.90
C TYR A 562 6.75 7.41 -14.13
N PHE A 563 7.19 7.62 -15.36
CA PHE A 563 8.57 7.47 -15.81
C PHE A 563 8.99 8.66 -16.66
N ALA A 564 10.30 8.82 -16.85
CA ALA A 564 10.87 9.81 -17.77
C ALA A 564 12.02 9.25 -18.59
N ASP A 565 12.26 9.83 -19.76
CA ASP A 565 13.47 9.66 -20.56
C ASP A 565 14.57 10.68 -20.19
N CYS A 566 14.24 11.66 -19.36
CA CYS A 566 15.14 12.67 -18.81
C CYS A 566 15.50 12.28 -17.36
N VAL A 567 16.77 11.94 -17.10
CA VAL A 567 17.23 11.46 -15.79
C VAL A 567 16.95 12.46 -14.68
N SER A 568 17.25 13.74 -14.90
CA SER A 568 17.10 14.79 -13.88
C SER A 568 15.64 15.11 -13.55
N LYS A 569 14.70 14.82 -14.48
CA LYS A 569 13.28 14.91 -14.18
C LYS A 569 12.88 13.88 -13.10
N SER A 570 13.29 12.63 -13.24
CA SER A 570 13.07 11.59 -12.24
C SER A 570 13.91 11.82 -10.98
N ALA A 571 15.15 12.31 -11.11
CA ALA A 571 16.05 12.58 -9.98
C ALA A 571 15.49 13.61 -8.98
N ASN A 572 14.69 14.58 -9.44
CA ASN A 572 14.02 15.53 -8.56
C ASN A 572 13.10 14.88 -7.52
N TYR A 573 12.57 13.68 -7.81
CA TYR A 573 11.74 12.90 -6.87
C TYR A 573 12.57 12.14 -5.83
N CYS A 574 13.90 12.17 -5.90
CA CYS A 574 14.76 11.67 -4.81
C CYS A 574 14.75 12.61 -3.60
N PHE A 575 14.37 13.88 -3.79
CA PHE A 575 14.31 14.91 -2.75
C PHE A 575 15.63 15.02 -1.96
N THR A 576 16.75 14.95 -2.69
CA THR A 576 18.08 15.15 -2.12
C THR A 576 18.38 16.63 -1.86
N GLY A 577 19.38 16.90 -1.05
CA GLY A 577 19.86 18.24 -0.72
C GLY A 577 21.36 18.24 -0.43
N PRO A 578 21.98 19.41 -0.22
CA PRO A 578 23.41 19.50 0.03
C PRO A 578 23.94 18.70 1.22
N LEU A 579 23.12 18.51 2.25
CA LEU A 579 23.45 17.73 3.45
C LEU A 579 23.14 16.23 3.31
N ASN A 580 22.23 15.89 2.39
CA ASN A 580 21.80 14.51 2.13
C ASN A 580 21.77 14.30 0.62
N ASN A 581 22.97 14.16 0.03
CA ASN A 581 23.19 14.21 -1.39
C ASN A 581 23.28 12.86 -2.10
N THR A 582 22.89 11.78 -1.42
CA THR A 582 22.79 10.44 -2.01
C THR A 582 21.36 10.12 -2.34
N GLY A 583 21.08 9.69 -3.57
CA GLY A 583 19.79 9.24 -4.03
C GLY A 583 19.86 7.87 -4.69
N LEU A 584 18.74 7.18 -4.75
CA LEU A 584 18.55 5.96 -5.52
C LEU A 584 17.59 6.23 -6.67
N MET A 585 17.87 5.63 -7.82
CA MET A 585 17.02 5.70 -8.99
C MET A 585 16.86 4.31 -9.62
N LEU A 586 15.70 4.05 -10.19
CA LEU A 586 15.45 2.86 -10.97
C LEU A 586 15.55 3.15 -12.46
N LEU A 587 16.10 2.22 -13.20
CA LEU A 587 15.86 2.05 -14.63
C LEU A 587 14.95 0.83 -14.80
N CYS A 588 13.76 1.09 -15.34
CA CYS A 588 12.73 0.09 -15.54
C CYS A 588 12.51 -0.17 -17.03
N GLU A 589 12.41 -1.43 -17.41
CA GLU A 589 11.80 -1.82 -18.67
C GLU A 589 10.31 -1.60 -18.58
N VAL A 590 9.77 -0.72 -19.43
CA VAL A 590 8.36 -0.34 -19.46
C VAL A 590 7.77 -0.67 -20.81
N ALA A 591 6.74 -1.51 -20.83
CA ALA A 591 6.02 -1.89 -22.03
C ALA A 591 4.96 -0.83 -22.37
N LEU A 592 5.31 0.11 -23.25
CA LEU A 592 4.47 1.25 -23.58
C LEU A 592 3.44 0.95 -24.68
N GLY A 593 3.78 0.07 -25.62
CA GLY A 593 2.93 -0.20 -26.78
C GLY A 593 2.57 1.07 -27.56
N ASP A 594 1.33 1.15 -28.02
CA ASP A 594 0.76 2.38 -28.57
C ASP A 594 0.46 3.37 -27.45
N MET A 595 1.00 4.57 -27.56
CA MET A 595 0.85 5.63 -26.56
C MET A 595 -0.27 6.60 -26.93
N HIS A 596 -1.01 7.07 -25.94
CA HIS A 596 -1.86 8.25 -26.04
C HIS A 596 -0.99 9.48 -25.75
N GLU A 597 -0.65 10.23 -26.80
CA GLU A 597 0.23 11.39 -26.69
C GLU A 597 -0.56 12.66 -26.37
N LEU A 598 -0.18 13.36 -25.30
CA LEU A 598 -0.86 14.54 -24.77
C LEU A 598 0.14 15.67 -24.54
N GLN A 599 -0.18 16.88 -25.01
CA GLN A 599 0.60 18.11 -24.73
C GLN A 599 0.09 18.86 -23.50
N GLN A 600 -1.15 18.58 -23.08
CA GLN A 600 -1.83 19.19 -21.93
C GLN A 600 -2.20 18.12 -20.90
N SER A 601 -2.43 18.54 -19.66
CA SER A 601 -2.87 17.64 -18.58
C SER A 601 -4.25 17.06 -18.88
N ASP A 602 -4.44 15.79 -18.55
CA ASP A 602 -5.71 15.09 -18.61
C ASP A 602 -5.90 14.20 -17.38
N TYR A 603 -6.79 14.58 -16.49
CA TYR A 603 -7.10 13.81 -15.27
C TYR A 603 -7.90 12.52 -15.55
N ASN A 604 -8.34 12.30 -16.79
CA ASN A 604 -9.01 11.09 -17.26
C ASN A 604 -8.14 10.32 -18.26
N ALA A 605 -6.84 10.55 -18.28
CA ALA A 605 -5.91 10.02 -19.28
C ALA A 605 -5.96 8.49 -19.38
N LYS A 606 -6.14 7.77 -18.26
CA LYS A 606 -6.33 6.32 -18.26
C LYS A 606 -7.53 5.90 -19.09
N ILE A 607 -8.71 6.43 -18.76
CA ILE A 607 -9.97 6.07 -19.44
C ILE A 607 -9.90 6.48 -20.92
N ASN A 608 -9.32 7.63 -21.23
CA ASN A 608 -9.20 8.13 -22.60
C ASN A 608 -8.20 7.30 -23.42
N SER A 609 -7.09 6.86 -22.83
CA SER A 609 -6.15 5.91 -23.45
C SER A 609 -6.82 4.57 -23.75
N GLU A 610 -7.53 3.98 -22.78
CA GLU A 610 -8.24 2.71 -22.94
C GLU A 610 -9.32 2.79 -24.05
N LYS A 611 -10.12 3.87 -24.10
CA LYS A 611 -11.10 4.11 -25.17
C LYS A 611 -10.47 4.27 -26.54
N ALA A 612 -9.27 4.83 -26.61
CA ALA A 612 -8.51 4.98 -27.85
C ALA A 612 -7.74 3.71 -28.25
N GLY A 613 -7.87 2.59 -27.51
CA GLY A 613 -7.13 1.36 -27.74
C GLY A 613 -5.63 1.50 -27.51
N LYS A 614 -5.20 2.42 -26.64
CA LYS A 614 -3.81 2.69 -26.30
C LYS A 614 -3.40 1.97 -25.02
N HIS A 615 -2.11 1.63 -24.92
CA HIS A 615 -1.57 0.84 -23.81
C HIS A 615 -0.99 1.71 -22.68
N SER A 616 -0.68 2.97 -22.99
CA SER A 616 -0.03 3.91 -22.09
C SER A 616 -0.32 5.36 -22.49
N THR A 617 0.04 6.32 -21.63
CA THR A 617 0.01 7.75 -21.94
C THR A 617 1.42 8.30 -22.01
N LYS A 618 1.68 9.18 -22.99
CA LYS A 618 2.88 10.01 -23.04
C LYS A 618 2.47 11.47 -22.89
N GLY A 619 2.86 12.10 -21.80
CA GLY A 619 2.87 13.54 -21.67
C GLY A 619 4.04 14.10 -22.46
N CYS A 620 3.76 14.74 -23.60
CA CYS A 620 4.79 15.28 -24.48
C CYS A 620 5.44 16.51 -23.85
N GLY A 621 6.77 16.46 -23.70
CA GLY A 621 7.60 17.58 -23.28
C GLY A 621 8.17 18.34 -24.47
N GLN A 622 8.55 19.60 -24.21
CA GLN A 622 9.23 20.44 -25.20
C GLN A 622 10.63 19.92 -25.51
N SER A 623 11.30 19.26 -24.53
CA SER A 623 12.62 18.68 -24.69
C SER A 623 12.56 17.16 -24.58
N TYR A 624 13.26 16.47 -25.45
CA TYR A 624 13.27 15.01 -25.58
C TYR A 624 14.64 14.53 -26.09
N PRO A 625 15.02 13.25 -25.88
CA PRO A 625 16.26 12.68 -26.41
C PRO A 625 16.25 12.60 -27.94
N LYS A 626 17.39 12.93 -28.56
CA LYS A 626 17.63 12.75 -30.01
C LYS A 626 17.62 11.27 -30.35
N VAL A 627 16.89 10.92 -31.40
CA VAL A 627 16.80 9.54 -31.92
C VAL A 627 18.15 8.99 -32.38
N SER A 628 19.08 9.87 -32.79
CA SER A 628 20.44 9.47 -33.21
C SER A 628 21.26 8.81 -32.09
N GLY A 629 20.84 8.93 -30.84
CA GLY A 629 21.46 8.27 -29.69
C GLY A 629 20.66 7.06 -29.19
N ASP A 630 19.65 6.60 -29.91
CA ASP A 630 18.87 5.42 -29.57
C ASP A 630 19.72 4.15 -29.71
N VAL A 631 19.70 3.31 -28.68
CA VAL A 631 20.39 2.04 -28.62
C VAL A 631 19.38 0.93 -28.33
N ILE A 632 19.35 -0.10 -29.16
CA ILE A 632 18.58 -1.30 -28.90
C ILE A 632 19.47 -2.30 -28.16
N ILE A 633 19.01 -2.75 -27.02
CA ILE A 633 19.66 -3.79 -26.21
C ILE A 633 18.90 -5.10 -26.28
N GLU A 634 19.31 -6.11 -25.47
CA GLU A 634 18.71 -7.44 -25.47
C GLU A 634 17.18 -7.36 -25.34
N ASP A 635 16.49 -8.35 -25.86
CA ASP A 635 15.02 -8.45 -25.88
C ASP A 635 14.33 -7.31 -26.65
N ASN A 636 15.04 -6.63 -27.55
CA ASN A 636 14.52 -5.50 -28.33
C ASN A 636 14.08 -4.30 -27.45
N LEU A 637 14.80 -4.07 -26.38
CA LEU A 637 14.57 -2.98 -25.44
C LEU A 637 15.28 -1.69 -25.88
N LEU A 638 14.53 -0.61 -26.07
CA LEU A 638 15.05 0.68 -26.50
C LEU A 638 15.60 1.50 -25.30
N VAL A 639 16.83 1.98 -25.43
CA VAL A 639 17.45 2.96 -24.53
C VAL A 639 17.66 4.26 -25.30
N GLN A 640 17.00 5.33 -24.89
CA GLN A 640 17.09 6.64 -25.54
C GLN A 640 18.25 7.47 -24.95
N ALA A 641 19.49 7.05 -25.22
CA ALA A 641 20.70 7.64 -24.66
C ALA A 641 21.23 8.86 -25.44
N GLY A 642 20.42 9.45 -26.32
CA GLY A 642 20.74 10.66 -27.04
C GLY A 642 20.73 11.92 -26.17
N GLU A 643 21.46 12.98 -26.62
CA GLU A 643 21.37 14.30 -25.99
C GLU A 643 19.96 14.87 -26.10
N LEU A 644 19.55 15.67 -25.10
CA LEU A 644 18.26 16.35 -25.16
C LEU A 644 18.29 17.48 -26.22
N GLU A 645 17.30 17.46 -27.09
CA GLU A 645 16.97 18.57 -27.97
C GLU A 645 15.67 19.23 -27.56
N THR A 646 15.50 20.50 -27.88
CA THR A 646 14.33 21.31 -27.51
C THR A 646 13.68 21.89 -28.74
N GLU A 647 12.40 21.59 -28.92
CA GLU A 647 11.63 22.17 -30.02
C GLU A 647 11.21 23.62 -29.70
N PRO A 648 11.17 24.50 -30.71
CA PRO A 648 10.52 25.79 -30.58
C PRO A 648 9.03 25.63 -30.27
N VAL A 649 8.52 26.43 -29.35
CA VAL A 649 7.09 26.45 -29.00
C VAL A 649 6.26 26.89 -30.21
N LYS A 650 5.33 26.03 -30.64
CA LYS A 650 4.34 26.34 -31.70
C LYS A 650 2.94 26.16 -31.13
N GLY A 651 2.04 27.10 -31.44
CA GLY A 651 0.62 27.02 -31.01
C GLY A 651 0.42 27.18 -29.51
N ILE A 652 -0.40 26.31 -28.92
CA ILE A 652 -0.75 26.32 -27.48
C ILE A 652 0.47 26.01 -26.59
N GLY A 653 1.52 25.42 -27.17
CA GLY A 653 2.74 25.03 -26.49
C GLY A 653 2.60 23.78 -25.64
N TYR A 654 3.75 23.32 -25.13
CA TYR A 654 3.85 22.17 -24.26
C TYR A 654 3.61 22.57 -22.81
N ARG A 655 2.83 21.78 -22.07
CA ARG A 655 2.67 21.94 -20.62
C ARG A 655 3.89 21.44 -19.83
N LEU A 656 4.58 20.45 -20.40
CA LEU A 656 5.78 19.84 -19.82
C LEU A 656 7.06 20.34 -20.51
N GLN A 657 8.12 20.52 -19.72
CA GLN A 657 9.46 20.76 -20.27
C GLN A 657 10.07 19.46 -20.81
N TYR A 658 9.89 18.33 -20.13
CA TYR A 658 10.42 17.01 -20.46
C TYR A 658 9.30 15.99 -20.50
N ASN A 659 9.45 14.94 -21.32
CA ASN A 659 8.45 13.87 -21.45
C ASN A 659 8.13 13.19 -20.12
N GLU A 660 6.88 12.71 -20.01
CA GLU A 660 6.42 11.76 -19.01
C GLU A 660 5.78 10.54 -19.68
N TYR A 661 6.05 9.37 -19.15
CA TYR A 661 5.46 8.12 -19.62
C TYR A 661 4.69 7.49 -18.46
N ILE A 662 3.42 7.19 -18.70
CA ILE A 662 2.53 6.72 -17.65
C ILE A 662 1.91 5.39 -18.08
N VAL A 663 2.05 4.37 -17.24
CA VAL A 663 1.38 3.09 -17.37
C VAL A 663 0.40 2.87 -16.23
N TYR A 664 -0.75 2.26 -16.55
CA TYR A 664 -1.87 2.08 -15.62
C TYR A 664 -2.01 0.64 -15.11
N ASN A 665 -1.12 -0.25 -15.57
CA ASN A 665 -1.01 -1.62 -15.11
C ASN A 665 0.42 -1.90 -14.66
N THR A 666 0.61 -2.26 -13.40
CA THR A 666 1.94 -2.53 -12.84
C THR A 666 2.63 -3.75 -13.50
N SER A 667 1.88 -4.61 -14.20
CA SER A 667 2.46 -5.70 -14.98
C SER A 667 3.23 -5.24 -16.21
N GLN A 668 3.05 -3.97 -16.66
CA GLN A 668 3.83 -3.35 -17.74
C GLN A 668 5.25 -2.94 -17.30
N ILE A 669 5.60 -3.14 -16.03
CA ILE A 669 6.84 -2.65 -15.44
C ILE A 669 7.70 -3.82 -15.00
N LYS A 670 8.99 -3.75 -15.36
CA LYS A 670 10.04 -4.64 -14.87
C LYS A 670 11.24 -3.80 -14.46
N MET A 671 11.63 -3.88 -13.18
CA MET A 671 12.82 -3.22 -12.68
C MET A 671 14.07 -3.95 -13.20
N ARG A 672 14.98 -3.22 -13.86
CA ARG A 672 16.20 -3.80 -14.48
C ARG A 672 17.46 -3.39 -13.75
N TYR A 673 17.56 -2.13 -13.34
CA TYR A 673 18.74 -1.61 -12.68
C TYR A 673 18.36 -0.69 -11.53
N LEU A 674 19.12 -0.78 -10.44
CA LEU A 674 19.08 0.17 -9.33
C LEU A 674 20.40 0.95 -9.34
N ILE A 675 20.31 2.28 -9.41
CA ILE A 675 21.45 3.16 -9.53
C ILE A 675 21.57 4.03 -8.27
N LYS A 676 22.70 3.90 -7.57
CA LYS A 676 23.09 4.77 -6.49
C LYS A 676 23.79 5.97 -7.06
N MET A 677 23.25 7.16 -6.83
CA MET A 677 23.73 8.41 -7.38
C MET A 677 24.14 9.40 -6.29
N LYS A 678 25.20 10.13 -6.55
CA LYS A 678 25.60 11.30 -5.80
C LYS A 678 25.11 12.54 -6.54
N PHE A 679 24.42 13.41 -5.82
CA PHE A 679 23.99 14.72 -6.29
C PHE A 679 25.03 15.76 -5.90
N ASP A 680 25.76 16.27 -6.87
CA ASP A 680 26.78 17.30 -6.64
C ASP A 680 26.17 18.70 -6.82
N TYR A 681 25.91 19.37 -5.72
CA TYR A 681 25.34 20.71 -5.66
C TYR A 681 26.41 21.83 -5.90
N GLY A 682 27.67 21.44 -6.15
CA GLY A 682 28.76 22.35 -6.24
C GLY A 682 29.11 23.06 -4.92
N SER A 683 30.31 23.55 -4.82
CA SER A 683 30.71 24.36 -3.65
C SER A 683 30.22 25.82 -3.84
N ARG A 684 28.89 26.04 -3.71
CA ARG A 684 28.40 27.41 -3.52
C ARG A 684 28.77 27.85 -2.10
N ARG A 685 29.75 28.73 -1.97
CA ARG A 685 29.95 29.50 -0.73
C ARG A 685 28.68 30.34 -0.52
N TRP A 686 27.95 30.03 0.55
CA TRP A 686 26.87 30.86 1.07
C TRP A 686 27.44 32.06 1.79
#